data_bf73f6417ddd18e85308c74f1ee53858
#
_entry.id   bf73f6417ddd18e85308c74f1ee53858
#
_cell.length_a   1.000
_cell.length_b   1.000
_cell.length_c   1.000
_cell.angle_alpha   90.00
_cell.angle_beta   90.00
_cell.angle_gamma   90.00
#
_symmetry.space_group_name_H-M   'P 1'
#
loop_
_entity.id
_entity.type
_entity.pdbx_description
1 polymer ?
#
loop_
_entity_poly.entity_id
_entity_poly.type
_entity_poly.pdbx_seq_one_letter_code
_entity_poly.pdbx_strand_id
1 'polypeptide(L)'
;MLLYTVSSYGTDQSVVPGSSETAAVSANEPLKDTLSRAIITAERDAAASRTAPIQKISRAAIERSGASGLHEILRTFSGVSIRDYGGIGGLKTVSVRDIGAQHTAICYDGVVISDAQNGQTDISRFNLDNISEITMETGGSDDIFRAARLLNASGILSLSTISDKDSFNAAMAYASFNTYRPHIFLNRSFSDRISVGASLDYLYSGGAYPFSFTNGSLITQERRLGSDVHTLSSETTLRVNTADSGSLTAKIRFFDSERGLPGTVVFYVQEPTERLWDKELSVSMTYKTGSHGRWRFSETVNFDMSRNRYTNSSVHYEQDDRYNQKELSSSGIAEYRFNDHLRFTFAEDLLLNTLYATIPECPQPKRLSSVSAISGQWKDHRLTVTGSLCGTVIREKAEKGKAASPINRLAPSLSLSFKIAEGLRVRASYRDGFRVPTFNDLYYTRIGNGKLRPERARQYNIGLTYSLYNKRRDTCPFHLTASLDLYHNIIRDKILAVPTMFIWKMRNLGEVRMTGADISVSGSVTPTEHTVIRLSANYSVRRAIDVTDPSDKNYRHQIQYTPRHSGNIFLDVGTLWADLSYTLNAVGRRWSLPQNIPANEMPSYFDHSISVGRSFVLGKIGIRISAEALNLSDKNYEVVRFYPMPGRNYRITIKFTY
;
A
#
# COMPACT_ATOMS: atom_id res chain seq x y z
N MET A 1 -0.99 21.40 -56.65
CA MET A 1 -1.00 22.78 -57.19
C MET A 1 -0.58 23.69 -56.07
N LEU A 2 0.57 24.30 -56.29
CA LEU A 2 1.29 25.38 -55.59
C LEU A 2 1.81 25.08 -54.19
N LEU A 3 3.12 24.75 -53.93
CA LEU A 3 4.41 25.39 -54.29
C LEU A 3 4.58 26.83 -53.81
N TYR A 4 5.54 27.05 -52.89
CA TYR A 4 6.65 28.01 -52.91
C TYR A 4 7.51 27.76 -51.66
N THR A 5 8.75 27.19 -51.66
CA THR A 5 10.10 27.65 -52.13
C THR A 5 10.47 29.05 -51.62
N VAL A 6 11.61 29.34 -51.09
CA VAL A 6 13.07 29.23 -51.28
C VAL A 6 13.66 30.36 -50.44
N SER A 7 14.84 30.44 -49.90
CA SER A 7 16.23 30.42 -50.28
C SER A 7 17.13 30.65 -49.07
N SER A 8 18.17 30.01 -48.78
CA SER A 8 19.57 29.88 -49.18
C SER A 8 20.38 31.17 -49.45
N TYR A 9 21.55 31.25 -48.76
CA TYR A 9 22.87 31.76 -49.14
C TYR A 9 23.77 31.57 -47.93
N GLY A 10 24.97 31.01 -47.88
CA GLY A 10 25.92 30.64 -48.87
C GLY A 10 27.30 31.22 -48.56
N THR A 11 28.30 30.33 -48.53
CA THR A 11 29.76 30.50 -48.73
C THR A 11 30.56 31.17 -47.60
N ASP A 12 31.80 30.79 -47.24
CA ASP A 12 32.88 30.11 -47.98
C ASP A 12 33.97 29.58 -47.02
N GLN A 13 34.76 28.70 -47.55
CA GLN A 13 35.91 27.91 -47.15
C GLN A 13 37.06 28.61 -46.43
N SER A 14 37.77 27.89 -45.55
CA SER A 14 39.21 27.62 -45.74
C SER A 14 39.72 26.46 -44.85
N VAL A 15 40.62 25.74 -45.42
CA VAL A 15 41.11 24.37 -45.25
C VAL A 15 42.38 24.27 -44.38
N VAL A 16 42.47 23.18 -43.53
CA VAL A 16 43.60 22.22 -43.28
C VAL A 16 44.70 22.61 -42.23
N PRO A 17 45.43 21.64 -41.66
CA PRO A 17 45.06 20.40 -40.92
C PRO A 17 45.86 20.22 -39.58
N GLY A 18 45.48 19.20 -38.82
CA GLY A 18 46.44 18.38 -38.08
C GLY A 18 46.53 18.56 -36.57
N SER A 19 45.98 17.66 -35.89
CA SER A 19 46.61 16.72 -34.95
C SER A 19 45.57 15.98 -34.10
N SER A 20 45.73 14.70 -34.12
CA SER A 20 44.97 13.73 -33.29
C SER A 20 45.26 13.91 -31.81
N GLU A 21 44.22 14.26 -31.08
CA GLU A 21 44.14 13.92 -29.66
C GLU A 21 42.68 13.53 -29.35
N THR A 22 42.49 12.25 -29.08
CA THR A 22 41.25 11.67 -28.58
C THR A 22 40.99 12.17 -27.16
N ALA A 23 40.32 13.31 -27.06
CA ALA A 23 39.64 13.68 -25.83
C ALA A 23 38.23 13.10 -25.85
N ALA A 24 38.01 12.01 -25.11
CA ALA A 24 36.70 11.53 -24.80
C ALA A 24 36.01 12.58 -23.91
N VAL A 25 35.24 13.46 -24.54
CA VAL A 25 34.40 14.43 -23.85
C VAL A 25 33.24 13.68 -23.24
N SER A 26 33.21 13.63 -21.92
CA SER A 26 32.10 13.20 -21.09
C SER A 26 30.89 14.13 -21.32
N ALA A 27 30.08 13.81 -22.34
CA ALA A 27 28.90 14.59 -22.75
C ALA A 27 27.63 14.25 -21.96
N ASN A 28 27.73 13.57 -20.81
CA ASN A 28 26.56 13.03 -20.11
C ASN A 28 26.18 13.72 -18.77
N GLU A 29 27.02 14.61 -18.22
CA GLU A 29 26.72 15.21 -16.92
C GLU A 29 25.66 16.34 -16.92
N PRO A 30 25.62 17.29 -17.87
CA PRO A 30 24.62 18.37 -17.84
C PRO A 30 23.19 17.90 -18.14
N LEU A 31 23.01 16.83 -18.94
CA LEU A 31 21.70 16.27 -19.26
C LEU A 31 21.08 15.52 -18.07
N LYS A 32 21.86 14.78 -17.30
CA LYS A 32 21.38 14.11 -16.09
C LYS A 32 20.91 15.11 -15.02
N ASP A 33 21.64 16.19 -14.84
CA ASP A 33 21.31 17.20 -13.83
C ASP A 33 20.05 18.00 -14.22
N THR A 34 19.88 18.35 -15.50
CA THR A 34 18.65 19.00 -16.01
C THR A 34 17.43 18.09 -15.97
N LEU A 35 17.56 16.78 -16.28
CA LEU A 35 16.47 15.82 -16.18
C LEU A 35 16.06 15.59 -14.71
N SER A 36 17.03 15.46 -13.81
CA SER A 36 16.75 15.31 -12.36
C SER A 36 16.04 16.55 -11.82
N ARG A 37 16.41 17.74 -12.24
CA ARG A 37 15.75 19.00 -11.87
C ARG A 37 14.35 19.14 -12.45
N ALA A 38 14.15 18.73 -13.70
CA ALA A 38 12.83 18.72 -14.33
C ALA A 38 11.87 17.75 -13.63
N ILE A 39 12.34 16.56 -13.25
CA ILE A 39 11.58 15.56 -12.50
C ILE A 39 11.21 16.09 -11.11
N ILE A 40 12.15 16.66 -10.37
CA ILE A 40 11.90 17.26 -9.03
C ILE A 40 10.89 18.40 -9.13
N THR A 41 10.97 19.24 -10.17
CA THR A 41 10.03 20.34 -10.39
C THR A 41 8.64 19.83 -10.73
N ALA A 42 8.53 18.81 -11.60
CA ALA A 42 7.26 18.21 -11.98
C ALA A 42 6.60 17.47 -10.80
N GLU A 43 7.36 16.75 -10.00
CA GLU A 43 6.87 16.10 -8.78
C GLU A 43 6.38 17.12 -7.74
N ARG A 44 7.07 18.24 -7.60
CA ARG A 44 6.67 19.36 -6.74
C ARG A 44 5.34 19.96 -7.16
N ASP A 45 5.21 20.30 -8.44
CA ASP A 45 4.01 20.95 -8.95
C ASP A 45 2.81 19.99 -8.94
N ALA A 46 3.06 18.70 -9.17
CA ALA A 46 2.07 17.65 -9.01
C ALA A 46 1.67 17.47 -7.53
N ALA A 47 2.60 17.44 -6.60
CA ALA A 47 2.31 17.34 -5.17
C ALA A 47 1.56 18.59 -4.65
N ALA A 48 1.97 19.78 -5.12
CA ALA A 48 1.36 21.04 -4.73
C ALA A 48 -0.05 21.24 -5.30
N SER A 49 -0.47 20.52 -6.34
CA SER A 49 -1.80 20.71 -6.97
C SER A 49 -2.89 19.79 -6.42
N ARG A 50 -2.59 18.90 -5.49
CA ARG A 50 -3.49 17.80 -5.06
C ARG A 50 -4.54 18.28 -4.06
N THR A 51 -5.76 17.72 -4.17
CA THR A 51 -6.88 18.00 -3.24
C THR A 51 -6.88 17.07 -2.02
N ALA A 52 -6.07 16.01 -2.04
CA ALA A 52 -5.96 15.03 -0.97
C ALA A 52 -4.53 14.94 -0.42
N PRO A 53 -4.35 14.52 0.83
CA PRO A 53 -3.04 14.13 1.33
C PRO A 53 -2.62 12.85 0.62
N ILE A 54 -1.64 12.96 -0.27
CA ILE A 54 -1.05 11.84 -0.99
C ILE A 54 0.41 11.74 -0.59
N GLN A 55 0.78 10.58 -0.09
CA GLN A 55 2.17 10.25 0.22
C GLN A 55 2.68 9.29 -0.84
N LYS A 56 3.87 9.55 -1.36
CA LYS A 56 4.45 8.83 -2.48
C LYS A 56 5.90 8.45 -2.17
N ILE A 57 6.26 7.21 -2.46
CA ILE A 57 7.64 6.71 -2.35
C ILE A 57 8.04 6.12 -3.70
N SER A 58 9.13 6.63 -4.26
CA SER A 58 9.69 6.20 -5.54
C SER A 58 10.61 4.99 -5.37
N ARG A 59 10.92 4.29 -6.48
CA ARG A 59 11.87 3.18 -6.53
C ARG A 59 13.19 3.49 -5.85
N ALA A 60 13.78 4.64 -6.16
CA ALA A 60 15.05 5.05 -5.56
C ALA A 60 14.98 5.19 -4.02
N ALA A 61 13.85 5.66 -3.48
CA ALA A 61 13.66 5.75 -2.03
C ALA A 61 13.43 4.36 -1.39
N ILE A 62 12.72 3.45 -2.08
CA ILE A 62 12.57 2.04 -1.66
C ILE A 62 13.95 1.38 -1.55
N GLU A 63 14.79 1.52 -2.56
CA GLU A 63 16.12 0.89 -2.58
C GLU A 63 17.07 1.43 -1.51
N ARG A 64 17.00 2.73 -1.20
CA ARG A 64 17.81 3.33 -0.14
C ARG A 64 17.35 2.95 1.26
N SER A 65 16.06 2.73 1.45
CA SER A 65 15.51 2.39 2.78
C SER A 65 16.02 1.06 3.32
N GLY A 66 16.54 0.19 2.46
CA GLY A 66 16.91 -1.18 2.84
C GLY A 66 15.71 -2.08 3.16
N ALA A 67 14.48 -1.60 3.02
CA ALA A 67 13.29 -2.38 3.33
C ALA A 67 13.17 -3.62 2.42
N SER A 68 12.80 -4.76 3.00
CA SER A 68 12.56 -6.01 2.26
C SER A 68 11.08 -6.30 2.05
N GLY A 69 10.21 -5.68 2.84
CA GLY A 69 8.79 -5.90 2.77
C GLY A 69 7.98 -4.61 2.69
N LEU A 70 6.85 -4.68 2.00
CA LEU A 70 5.95 -3.54 1.84
C LEU A 70 5.53 -2.90 3.18
N HIS A 71 5.34 -3.73 4.22
CA HIS A 71 4.97 -3.27 5.56
C HIS A 71 6.03 -2.37 6.22
N GLU A 72 7.32 -2.58 5.95
CA GLU A 72 8.41 -1.74 6.47
C GLU A 72 8.30 -0.32 5.89
N ILE A 73 8.07 -0.21 4.57
CA ILE A 73 7.86 1.07 3.89
C ILE A 73 6.57 1.76 4.37
N LEU A 74 5.47 1.02 4.48
CA LEU A 74 4.18 1.61 4.85
C LEU A 74 4.15 2.14 6.29
N ARG A 75 5.00 1.63 7.18
CA ARG A 75 5.19 2.20 8.53
C ARG A 75 5.75 3.63 8.50
N THR A 76 6.39 4.04 7.40
CA THR A 76 6.93 5.40 7.25
C THR A 76 5.90 6.42 6.75
N PHE A 77 4.67 6.00 6.46
CA PHE A 77 3.60 6.90 6.04
C PHE A 77 2.81 7.47 7.24
N SER A 78 2.45 8.75 7.15
CA SER A 78 1.61 9.42 8.15
C SER A 78 0.18 8.85 8.12
N GLY A 79 -0.41 8.67 9.29
CA GLY A 79 -1.77 8.16 9.41
C GLY A 79 -1.97 6.70 9.00
N VAL A 80 -0.89 5.97 8.73
CA VAL A 80 -0.93 4.54 8.38
C VAL A 80 -0.56 3.70 9.59
N SER A 81 -1.30 2.62 9.81
CA SER A 81 -1.00 1.61 10.82
C SER A 81 -0.94 0.23 10.18
N ILE A 82 0.04 -0.56 10.60
CA ILE A 82 0.22 -1.95 10.18
C ILE A 82 -0.11 -2.85 11.37
N ARG A 83 -1.02 -3.79 11.17
CA ARG A 83 -1.19 -4.92 12.07
C ARG A 83 -0.31 -6.07 11.60
N ASP A 84 0.51 -6.56 12.51
CA ASP A 84 1.47 -7.64 12.26
C ASP A 84 1.27 -8.72 13.32
N TYR A 85 0.93 -9.92 12.87
CA TYR A 85 0.65 -11.07 13.73
C TYR A 85 1.89 -11.91 14.01
N GLY A 86 3.03 -11.27 14.00
CA GLY A 86 4.31 -11.82 14.43
C GLY A 86 5.13 -12.49 13.34
N GLY A 87 6.41 -12.11 13.28
CA GLY A 87 7.42 -12.76 12.46
C GLY A 87 7.29 -12.55 10.95
N ILE A 88 8.12 -13.27 10.22
CA ILE A 88 8.24 -13.14 8.75
C ILE A 88 6.99 -13.70 8.06
N GLY A 89 6.48 -14.86 8.50
CA GLY A 89 5.29 -15.52 7.95
C GLY A 89 3.95 -14.99 8.47
N GLY A 90 3.94 -14.05 9.44
CA GLY A 90 2.71 -13.51 10.01
C GLY A 90 1.88 -12.70 9.01
N LEU A 91 0.56 -12.77 9.14
CA LEU A 91 -0.38 -11.92 8.41
C LEU A 91 -0.07 -10.44 8.66
N LYS A 92 -0.02 -9.63 7.61
CA LYS A 92 0.20 -8.19 7.71
C LYS A 92 -0.88 -7.43 6.97
N THR A 93 -1.58 -6.54 7.67
CA THR A 93 -2.65 -5.73 7.09
C THR A 93 -2.40 -4.24 7.29
N VAL A 94 -2.86 -3.43 6.34
CA VAL A 94 -2.72 -1.96 6.38
C VAL A 94 -4.06 -1.30 6.67
N SER A 95 -4.05 -0.32 7.56
CA SER A 95 -5.21 0.51 7.86
C SER A 95 -4.84 1.99 7.82
N VAL A 96 -5.70 2.78 7.20
CA VAL A 96 -5.58 4.24 7.18
C VAL A 96 -6.34 4.82 8.35
N ARG A 97 -5.65 5.61 9.19
CA ARG A 97 -6.22 6.28 10.37
C ARG A 97 -6.98 5.33 11.30
N ASP A 98 -6.60 4.06 11.34
CA ASP A 98 -7.23 2.99 12.13
C ASP A 98 -8.76 2.80 11.91
N ILE A 99 -9.28 3.24 10.77
CA ILE A 99 -10.69 3.00 10.41
C ILE A 99 -10.95 1.49 10.27
N GLY A 100 -9.95 0.76 9.78
CA GLY A 100 -9.94 -0.70 9.59
C GLY A 100 -9.33 -1.08 8.25
N ALA A 101 -8.65 -2.22 8.21
CA ALA A 101 -8.00 -2.70 6.99
C ALA A 101 -9.01 -2.96 5.86
N GLN A 102 -10.24 -3.36 6.19
CA GLN A 102 -11.32 -3.59 5.24
C GLN A 102 -11.84 -2.31 4.55
N HIS A 103 -11.48 -1.13 5.08
CA HIS A 103 -11.80 0.16 4.49
C HIS A 103 -10.67 0.73 3.62
N THR A 104 -9.53 0.01 3.55
CA THR A 104 -8.37 0.41 2.74
C THR A 104 -8.35 -0.44 1.47
N ALA A 105 -8.55 0.19 0.32
CA ALA A 105 -8.43 -0.48 -0.97
C ALA A 105 -6.97 -0.61 -1.37
N ILE A 106 -6.61 -1.74 -1.97
CA ILE A 106 -5.29 -1.96 -2.55
C ILE A 106 -5.45 -2.04 -4.06
N CYS A 107 -4.67 -1.25 -4.77
CA CYS A 107 -4.65 -1.18 -6.22
C CYS A 107 -3.26 -1.56 -6.72
N TYR A 108 -3.16 -2.57 -7.57
CA TYR A 108 -1.92 -3.06 -8.15
C TYR A 108 -1.95 -2.85 -9.67
N ASP A 109 -1.14 -1.94 -10.19
CA ASP A 109 -1.14 -1.49 -11.59
C ASP A 109 -2.52 -1.09 -12.15
N GLY A 110 -3.37 -0.51 -11.31
CA GLY A 110 -4.73 -0.10 -11.68
C GLY A 110 -5.79 -1.17 -11.43
N VAL A 111 -5.42 -2.41 -11.16
CA VAL A 111 -6.34 -3.49 -10.77
C VAL A 111 -6.59 -3.42 -9.27
N VAL A 112 -7.85 -3.33 -8.86
CA VAL A 112 -8.22 -3.34 -7.44
C VAL A 112 -8.21 -4.77 -6.93
N ILE A 113 -7.36 -5.04 -5.95
CA ILE A 113 -7.28 -6.34 -5.28
C ILE A 113 -8.36 -6.41 -4.21
N SER A 114 -9.15 -7.45 -4.25
CA SER A 114 -10.23 -7.68 -3.28
C SER A 114 -10.19 -9.09 -2.70
N ASP A 115 -10.74 -9.24 -1.50
CA ASP A 115 -10.96 -10.53 -0.84
C ASP A 115 -12.38 -10.52 -0.25
N ALA A 116 -13.32 -11.15 -0.95
CA ALA A 116 -14.71 -11.20 -0.52
C ALA A 116 -14.91 -12.12 0.70
N GLN A 117 -13.99 -13.05 0.95
CA GLN A 117 -14.03 -13.96 2.09
C GLN A 117 -13.67 -13.23 3.39
N ASN A 118 -12.52 -12.54 3.43
CA ASN A 118 -11.97 -11.93 4.65
C ASN A 118 -12.07 -10.40 4.66
N GLY A 119 -12.17 -9.78 3.49
CA GLY A 119 -12.21 -8.32 3.31
C GLY A 119 -10.89 -7.62 3.63
N GLN A 120 -9.81 -8.36 3.84
CA GLN A 120 -8.48 -7.84 4.15
C GLN A 120 -7.45 -8.51 3.26
N THR A 121 -6.60 -7.72 2.65
CA THR A 121 -5.51 -8.22 1.83
C THR A 121 -4.22 -8.30 2.67
N ASP A 122 -3.57 -9.46 2.64
CA ASP A 122 -2.24 -9.61 3.19
C ASP A 122 -1.21 -8.89 2.32
N ILE A 123 -0.65 -7.79 2.84
CA ILE A 123 0.32 -6.98 2.10
C ILE A 123 1.69 -7.66 1.95
N SER A 124 1.95 -8.76 2.64
CA SER A 124 3.18 -9.54 2.49
C SER A 124 3.26 -10.30 1.15
N ARG A 125 2.13 -10.44 0.43
CA ARG A 125 2.05 -11.08 -0.90
C ARG A 125 2.69 -10.24 -2.01
N PHE A 126 2.91 -8.93 -1.79
CA PHE A 126 3.47 -8.04 -2.81
C PHE A 126 4.97 -7.93 -2.66
N ASN A 127 5.70 -8.34 -3.70
CA ASN A 127 7.15 -8.24 -3.72
C ASN A 127 7.58 -6.78 -3.95
N LEU A 128 8.33 -6.23 -3.00
CA LEU A 128 8.84 -4.86 -3.05
C LEU A 128 9.86 -4.65 -4.19
N ASP A 129 10.57 -5.69 -4.60
CA ASP A 129 11.56 -5.62 -5.67
C ASP A 129 10.95 -5.39 -7.05
N ASN A 130 9.66 -5.73 -7.24
CA ASN A 130 8.90 -5.44 -8.46
C ASN A 130 8.27 -4.04 -8.47
N ILE A 131 8.21 -3.36 -7.32
CA ILE A 131 7.50 -2.09 -7.18
C ILE A 131 8.39 -0.91 -7.61
N SER A 132 7.88 -0.08 -8.51
CA SER A 132 8.50 1.19 -8.92
C SER A 132 8.02 2.36 -8.07
N GLU A 133 6.77 2.31 -7.59
CA GLU A 133 6.14 3.39 -6.86
C GLU A 133 5.08 2.87 -5.90
N ILE A 134 5.06 3.44 -4.71
CA ILE A 134 4.01 3.23 -3.70
C ILE A 134 3.33 4.56 -3.44
N THR A 135 2.02 4.61 -3.59
CA THR A 135 1.21 5.80 -3.31
C THR A 135 0.14 5.46 -2.28
N MET A 136 0.04 6.28 -1.23
CA MET A 136 -1.01 6.21 -0.23
C MET A 136 -1.86 7.47 -0.26
N GLU A 137 -3.15 7.31 -0.51
CA GLU A 137 -4.13 8.39 -0.52
C GLU A 137 -5.02 8.29 0.72
N THR A 138 -5.23 9.41 1.40
CA THR A 138 -6.09 9.50 2.58
C THR A 138 -7.16 10.58 2.41
N GLY A 139 -8.42 10.24 2.63
CA GLY A 139 -9.50 11.22 2.76
C GLY A 139 -10.06 11.89 1.50
N GLY A 140 -9.45 11.73 0.34
CA GLY A 140 -9.91 12.33 -0.92
C GLY A 140 -9.14 11.76 -2.12
N SER A 141 -9.45 12.21 -3.32
CA SER A 141 -8.70 11.88 -4.53
C SER A 141 -8.81 12.97 -5.57
N ASP A 142 -7.70 13.26 -6.24
CA ASP A 142 -7.64 14.17 -7.40
C ASP A 142 -7.84 13.45 -8.71
N ASP A 143 -7.57 12.16 -8.74
CA ASP A 143 -7.73 11.38 -9.93
C ASP A 143 -9.15 10.84 -10.00
N ILE A 144 -9.93 11.35 -10.96
CA ILE A 144 -11.28 10.87 -11.24
C ILE A 144 -11.28 9.74 -12.29
N PHE A 145 -10.16 9.49 -13.00
CA PHE A 145 -10.03 8.43 -13.98
C PHE A 145 -9.59 7.12 -13.31
N ARG A 146 -10.48 6.53 -12.53
CA ARG A 146 -10.23 5.32 -11.73
C ARG A 146 -11.47 4.46 -11.56
N ALA A 147 -11.27 3.21 -11.15
CA ALA A 147 -12.34 2.26 -10.85
C ALA A 147 -13.34 2.83 -9.83
N ALA A 148 -14.63 2.59 -10.03
CA ALA A 148 -15.71 3.13 -9.21
C ALA A 148 -15.59 2.71 -7.74
N ARG A 149 -15.18 1.46 -7.46
CA ARG A 149 -15.01 0.92 -6.10
C ARG A 149 -13.90 1.61 -5.29
N LEU A 150 -12.92 2.25 -5.92
CA LEU A 150 -11.90 3.05 -5.22
C LEU A 150 -12.49 4.34 -4.63
N LEU A 151 -13.57 4.86 -5.19
CA LEU A 151 -14.24 6.06 -4.70
C LEU A 151 -15.00 5.82 -3.39
N ASN A 152 -15.29 4.57 -3.04
CA ASN A 152 -15.91 4.19 -1.76
C ASN A 152 -14.91 3.90 -0.63
N ALA A 153 -13.63 3.70 -0.96
CA ALA A 153 -12.61 3.35 0.02
C ALA A 153 -12.23 4.53 0.91
N SER A 154 -11.99 4.28 2.19
CA SER A 154 -11.53 5.31 3.16
C SER A 154 -10.07 5.69 2.97
N GLY A 155 -9.27 4.79 2.40
CA GLY A 155 -7.89 5.00 2.00
C GLY A 155 -7.55 4.11 0.80
N ILE A 156 -6.58 4.52 -0.01
CA ILE A 156 -6.17 3.80 -1.21
C ILE A 156 -4.66 3.63 -1.18
N LEU A 157 -4.21 2.38 -1.18
CA LEU A 157 -2.82 2.01 -1.39
C LEU A 157 -2.65 1.59 -2.86
N SER A 158 -1.92 2.37 -3.63
CA SER A 158 -1.62 2.05 -5.02
C SER A 158 -0.16 1.62 -5.15
N LEU A 159 0.05 0.49 -5.81
CA LEU A 159 1.33 -0.13 -6.09
C LEU A 159 1.52 -0.16 -7.61
N SER A 160 2.57 0.46 -8.11
CA SER A 160 2.93 0.44 -9.52
C SER A 160 4.18 -0.40 -9.72
N THR A 161 4.19 -1.29 -10.71
CA THR A 161 5.34 -2.14 -11.00
C THR A 161 6.35 -1.46 -11.92
N ILE A 162 7.57 -2.02 -11.96
CA ILE A 162 8.62 -1.56 -12.86
C ILE A 162 8.19 -1.77 -14.31
N SER A 163 8.39 -0.75 -15.13
CA SER A 163 8.00 -0.77 -16.54
C SER A 163 9.11 -0.29 -17.49
N ASP A 164 10.34 -0.20 -16.96
CA ASP A 164 11.48 0.28 -17.73
C ASP A 164 11.74 -0.62 -18.95
N LYS A 165 12.19 -0.02 -20.03
CA LYS A 165 12.62 -0.76 -21.22
C LYS A 165 13.87 -1.56 -20.87
N ASP A 166 13.97 -2.76 -21.41
CA ASP A 166 15.13 -3.67 -21.30
C ASP A 166 15.88 -3.55 -19.98
N SER A 167 15.42 -4.27 -18.98
CA SER A 167 16.03 -4.26 -17.66
C SER A 167 16.12 -5.68 -17.10
N PHE A 168 17.19 -5.94 -16.40
CA PHE A 168 17.40 -7.18 -15.64
C PHE A 168 17.78 -6.83 -14.20
N ASN A 169 17.09 -7.44 -13.26
CA ASN A 169 17.40 -7.32 -11.84
C ASN A 169 17.46 -8.72 -11.21
N ALA A 170 18.51 -9.00 -10.48
CA ALA A 170 18.60 -10.18 -9.65
C ALA A 170 19.01 -9.75 -8.24
N ALA A 171 18.37 -10.30 -7.23
CA ALA A 171 18.68 -10.01 -5.84
C ALA A 171 18.71 -11.28 -5.01
N MET A 172 19.59 -11.31 -4.00
CA MET A 172 19.64 -12.34 -2.98
C MET A 172 19.72 -11.67 -1.62
N ALA A 173 18.72 -11.87 -0.78
CA ALA A 173 18.76 -11.46 0.61
C ALA A 173 18.95 -12.69 1.51
N TYR A 174 19.86 -12.56 2.48
CA TYR A 174 20.03 -13.47 3.59
C TYR A 174 19.77 -12.72 4.89
N ALA A 175 18.95 -13.27 5.76
CA ALA A 175 18.60 -12.62 7.01
C ALA A 175 18.59 -13.60 8.19
N SER A 176 18.53 -13.04 9.39
CA SER A 176 18.36 -13.79 10.63
C SER A 176 17.18 -14.77 10.54
N PHE A 177 17.15 -15.77 11.41
CA PHE A 177 16.11 -16.78 11.51
C PHE A 177 16.07 -17.73 10.29
N ASN A 178 17.25 -17.99 9.71
CA ASN A 178 17.41 -18.85 8.54
C ASN A 178 16.53 -18.41 7.37
N THR A 179 16.64 -17.13 7.00
CA THR A 179 15.81 -16.53 5.96
C THR A 179 16.60 -16.31 4.69
N TYR A 180 16.05 -16.78 3.56
CA TYR A 180 16.60 -16.64 2.20
C TYR A 180 15.55 -16.09 1.28
N ARG A 181 15.93 -15.10 0.46
CA ARG A 181 15.01 -14.50 -0.52
C ARG A 181 15.73 -14.19 -1.83
N PRO A 182 15.84 -15.17 -2.76
CA PRO A 182 16.23 -14.92 -4.13
C PRO A 182 15.08 -14.25 -4.90
N HIS A 183 15.43 -13.30 -5.75
CA HIS A 183 14.52 -12.60 -6.64
C HIS A 183 15.16 -12.39 -8.01
N ILE A 184 14.39 -12.56 -9.08
CA ILE A 184 14.80 -12.27 -10.46
C ILE A 184 13.67 -11.52 -11.15
N PHE A 185 14.02 -10.47 -11.87
CA PHE A 185 13.12 -9.71 -12.74
C PHE A 185 13.83 -9.46 -14.08
N LEU A 186 13.09 -9.68 -15.16
CA LEU A 186 13.52 -9.41 -16.53
C LEU A 186 12.42 -8.63 -17.23
N ASN A 187 12.76 -7.56 -17.91
CA ASN A 187 11.89 -6.88 -18.87
C ASN A 187 12.60 -6.73 -20.19
N ARG A 188 11.96 -7.16 -21.28
CA ARG A 188 12.49 -7.13 -22.63
C ARG A 188 11.53 -6.50 -23.61
N SER A 189 12.00 -5.52 -24.34
CA SER A 189 11.29 -4.92 -25.46
C SER A 189 11.64 -5.66 -26.74
N PHE A 190 10.64 -6.29 -27.36
CA PHE A 190 10.79 -6.98 -28.65
C PHE A 190 10.62 -6.02 -29.82
N SER A 191 9.94 -4.90 -29.58
CA SER A 191 9.79 -3.79 -30.52
C SER A 191 9.43 -2.52 -29.73
N ASP A 192 9.35 -1.38 -30.38
CA ASP A 192 8.87 -0.12 -29.76
C ASP A 192 7.44 -0.24 -29.23
N ARG A 193 6.70 -1.26 -29.65
CA ARG A 193 5.30 -1.47 -29.27
C ARG A 193 5.10 -2.60 -28.29
N ILE A 194 5.97 -3.60 -28.24
CA ILE A 194 5.75 -4.83 -27.47
C ILE A 194 6.87 -5.02 -26.48
N SER A 195 6.53 -5.13 -25.20
CA SER A 195 7.44 -5.53 -24.14
C SER A 195 6.85 -6.64 -23.28
N VAL A 196 7.72 -7.51 -22.78
CA VAL A 196 7.37 -8.60 -21.87
C VAL A 196 8.24 -8.48 -20.63
N GLY A 197 7.59 -8.42 -19.48
CA GLY A 197 8.23 -8.48 -18.17
C GLY A 197 7.91 -9.80 -17.48
N ALA A 198 8.89 -10.37 -16.78
CA ALA A 198 8.71 -11.56 -15.95
C ALA A 198 9.47 -11.42 -14.64
N SER A 199 8.89 -11.88 -13.54
CA SER A 199 9.57 -11.95 -12.25
C SER A 199 9.29 -13.26 -11.55
N LEU A 200 10.26 -13.67 -10.75
CA LEU A 200 10.18 -14.82 -9.85
C LEU A 200 10.78 -14.43 -8.51
N ASP A 201 10.05 -14.66 -7.45
CA ASP A 201 10.45 -14.41 -6.06
C ASP A 201 10.19 -15.67 -5.23
N TYR A 202 11.17 -16.07 -4.46
CA TYR A 202 11.04 -17.15 -3.48
C TYR A 202 11.45 -16.64 -2.12
N LEU A 203 10.67 -16.94 -1.10
CA LEU A 203 10.97 -16.65 0.30
C LEU A 203 10.95 -17.95 1.08
N TYR A 204 12.05 -18.25 1.75
CA TYR A 204 12.12 -19.24 2.80
C TYR A 204 12.52 -18.58 4.11
N SER A 205 11.88 -18.93 5.20
CA SER A 205 12.33 -18.59 6.55
C SER A 205 12.00 -19.71 7.51
N GLY A 206 12.95 -20.10 8.35
CA GLY A 206 12.69 -20.98 9.49
C GLY A 206 11.87 -20.32 10.58
N GLY A 207 11.82 -18.98 10.60
CA GLY A 207 10.94 -18.14 11.43
C GLY A 207 11.16 -18.23 12.94
N ALA A 208 11.98 -19.15 13.43
CA ALA A 208 12.19 -19.36 14.87
C ALA A 208 13.10 -18.27 15.48
N TYR A 209 12.54 -17.38 16.26
CA TYR A 209 13.27 -16.28 16.90
C TYR A 209 13.12 -16.26 18.42
N PRO A 210 14.14 -15.78 19.15
CA PRO A 210 14.07 -15.59 20.59
C PRO A 210 13.21 -14.38 20.97
N PHE A 211 12.51 -14.47 22.08
CA PHE A 211 11.81 -13.35 22.69
C PHE A 211 11.75 -13.52 24.22
N SER A 212 11.59 -12.40 24.93
CA SER A 212 11.38 -12.44 26.38
C SER A 212 9.89 -12.60 26.68
N PHE A 213 9.54 -13.61 27.44
CA PHE A 213 8.18 -13.87 27.89
C PHE A 213 8.03 -13.54 29.37
N THR A 214 6.99 -12.75 29.71
CA THR A 214 6.70 -12.35 31.09
C THR A 214 5.40 -13.00 31.56
N ASN A 215 5.48 -13.83 32.59
CA ASN A 215 4.34 -14.44 33.26
C ASN A 215 4.37 -14.07 34.75
N GLY A 216 3.54 -13.10 35.13
CA GLY A 216 3.60 -12.51 36.47
C GLY A 216 4.93 -11.80 36.73
N SER A 217 5.69 -12.26 37.73
CA SER A 217 7.04 -11.77 38.03
C SER A 217 8.17 -12.54 37.34
N LEU A 218 7.84 -13.66 36.72
CA LEU A 218 8.82 -14.51 36.04
C LEU A 218 9.06 -13.99 34.61
N ILE A 219 10.31 -13.79 34.26
CA ILE A 219 10.77 -13.44 32.90
C ILE A 219 11.64 -14.58 32.38
N THR A 220 11.23 -15.21 31.29
CA THR A 220 11.96 -16.30 30.63
C THR A 220 12.35 -15.90 29.22
N GLN A 221 13.44 -16.50 28.73
CA GLN A 221 13.82 -16.40 27.31
C GLN A 221 13.24 -17.62 26.58
N GLU A 222 12.34 -17.35 25.64
CA GLU A 222 11.62 -18.37 24.91
C GLU A 222 11.93 -18.27 23.41
N ARG A 223 11.57 -19.29 22.65
CA ARG A 223 11.67 -19.27 21.18
C ARG A 223 10.28 -19.37 20.56
N ARG A 224 10.03 -18.48 19.61
CA ARG A 224 8.85 -18.55 18.77
C ARG A 224 9.02 -19.67 17.76
N LEU A 225 8.29 -20.76 17.92
CA LEU A 225 8.31 -21.92 17.02
C LEU A 225 7.11 -21.87 16.06
N GLY A 226 7.17 -22.62 14.95
CA GLY A 226 6.06 -22.75 14.00
C GLY A 226 5.68 -21.46 13.28
N SER A 227 6.64 -20.58 13.05
CA SER A 227 6.50 -19.41 12.20
C SER A 227 7.32 -19.52 10.93
N ASP A 228 7.62 -20.75 10.53
CA ASP A 228 8.25 -21.07 9.26
C ASP A 228 7.36 -20.67 8.08
N VAL A 229 7.98 -20.26 7.00
CA VAL A 229 7.27 -19.85 5.78
C VAL A 229 8.05 -20.24 4.53
N HIS A 230 7.33 -20.76 3.55
CA HIS A 230 7.76 -20.97 2.17
C HIS A 230 6.80 -20.22 1.27
N THR A 231 7.32 -19.36 0.42
CA THR A 231 6.48 -18.60 -0.52
C THR A 231 7.14 -18.56 -1.87
N LEU A 232 6.39 -18.89 -2.91
CA LEU A 232 6.76 -18.71 -4.31
C LEU A 232 5.79 -17.72 -4.94
N SER A 233 6.29 -16.66 -5.54
CA SER A 233 5.49 -15.77 -6.35
C SER A 233 6.12 -15.53 -7.70
N SER A 234 5.30 -15.50 -8.74
CA SER A 234 5.71 -15.16 -10.09
C SER A 234 4.72 -14.21 -10.73
N GLU A 235 5.25 -13.37 -11.59
CA GLU A 235 4.45 -12.42 -12.35
C GLU A 235 4.97 -12.34 -13.79
N THR A 236 4.06 -12.33 -14.76
CA THR A 236 4.38 -12.10 -16.17
C THR A 236 3.46 -10.99 -16.69
N THR A 237 4.05 -10.00 -17.34
CA THR A 237 3.34 -8.85 -17.91
C THR A 237 3.67 -8.71 -19.37
N LEU A 238 2.64 -8.69 -20.22
CA LEU A 238 2.74 -8.31 -21.64
C LEU A 238 2.18 -6.91 -21.80
N ARG A 239 2.94 -6.00 -22.41
CA ARG A 239 2.49 -4.66 -22.77
C ARG A 239 2.58 -4.47 -24.29
N VAL A 240 1.49 -3.95 -24.84
CA VAL A 240 1.39 -3.63 -26.26
C VAL A 240 0.91 -2.18 -26.38
N ASN A 241 1.76 -1.31 -26.95
CA ASN A 241 1.40 0.06 -27.25
C ASN A 241 0.72 0.11 -28.63
N THR A 242 -0.47 0.68 -28.70
CA THR A 242 -1.22 0.84 -29.96
C THR A 242 -0.72 2.07 -30.74
N ALA A 243 -1.04 2.12 -32.04
CA ALA A 243 -0.63 3.24 -32.91
C ALA A 243 -1.15 4.60 -32.41
N ASP A 244 -2.33 4.62 -31.78
CA ASP A 244 -3.01 5.82 -31.29
C ASP A 244 -2.59 6.19 -29.85
N SER A 245 -1.35 5.85 -29.44
CA SER A 245 -0.84 6.10 -28.09
C SER A 245 -1.67 5.43 -26.96
N GLY A 246 -2.48 4.46 -27.31
CA GLY A 246 -3.17 3.59 -26.36
C GLY A 246 -2.25 2.47 -25.90
N SER A 247 -2.70 1.69 -24.91
CA SER A 247 -1.95 0.55 -24.41
C SER A 247 -2.86 -0.61 -24.00
N LEU A 248 -2.41 -1.83 -24.30
CA LEU A 248 -2.98 -3.07 -23.78
C LEU A 248 -1.94 -3.70 -22.86
N THR A 249 -2.33 -3.98 -21.61
CA THR A 249 -1.49 -4.67 -20.63
C THR A 249 -2.21 -5.94 -20.19
N ALA A 250 -1.59 -7.08 -20.41
CA ALA A 250 -2.04 -8.37 -19.87
C ALA A 250 -1.04 -8.83 -18.79
N LYS A 251 -1.56 -9.29 -17.65
CA LYS A 251 -0.75 -9.70 -16.51
C LYS A 251 -1.26 -10.99 -15.92
N ILE A 252 -0.34 -11.91 -15.63
CA ILE A 252 -0.60 -13.15 -14.91
C ILE A 252 0.25 -13.11 -13.64
N ARG A 253 -0.38 -13.34 -12.50
CA ARG A 253 0.28 -13.47 -11.20
C ARG A 253 -0.05 -14.81 -10.59
N PHE A 254 0.96 -15.47 -10.05
CA PHE A 254 0.84 -16.69 -9.28
C PHE A 254 1.49 -16.50 -7.93
N PHE A 255 0.83 -16.98 -6.87
CA PHE A 255 1.32 -16.98 -5.50
C PHE A 255 1.01 -18.33 -4.86
N ASP A 256 2.01 -18.93 -4.23
CA ASP A 256 1.89 -20.18 -3.45
C ASP A 256 2.65 -19.99 -2.15
N SER A 257 1.99 -20.16 -1.04
CA SER A 257 2.59 -20.01 0.29
C SER A 257 2.14 -21.13 1.22
N GLU A 258 3.10 -21.69 1.92
CA GLU A 258 2.89 -22.55 3.08
C GLU A 258 3.53 -21.91 4.28
N ARG A 259 2.79 -21.81 5.41
CA ARG A 259 3.29 -21.20 6.63
C ARG A 259 2.72 -21.86 7.88
N GLY A 260 3.55 -21.93 8.91
CA GLY A 260 3.12 -22.21 10.26
C GLY A 260 2.39 -21.02 10.88
N LEU A 261 1.42 -21.28 11.71
CA LEU A 261 0.68 -20.29 12.51
C LEU A 261 1.00 -20.52 13.98
N PRO A 262 1.94 -19.74 14.55
CA PRO A 262 2.44 -20.04 15.89
C PRO A 262 1.45 -19.74 17.02
N GLY A 263 0.25 -19.22 16.72
CA GLY A 263 -0.78 -18.90 17.71
C GLY A 263 -0.39 -17.80 18.69
N THR A 264 -1.13 -17.65 19.78
CA THR A 264 -0.87 -16.67 20.85
C THR A 264 0.01 -17.28 21.96
N VAL A 265 0.87 -16.47 22.60
CA VAL A 265 1.66 -16.86 23.77
C VAL A 265 1.01 -16.24 25.01
N VAL A 266 0.18 -17.00 25.73
CA VAL A 266 -0.59 -16.48 26.89
C VAL A 266 0.03 -16.86 28.22
N PHE A 267 0.27 -18.16 28.49
CA PHE A 267 0.83 -18.65 29.75
C PHE A 267 2.15 -19.39 29.56
N TYR A 268 2.36 -19.99 28.39
CA TYR A 268 3.54 -20.73 27.99
C TYR A 268 3.59 -20.83 26.47
N VAL A 269 4.76 -21.14 25.95
CA VAL A 269 4.92 -21.41 24.52
C VAL A 269 4.40 -22.81 24.22
N GLN A 270 3.37 -22.90 23.39
CA GLN A 270 2.82 -24.17 22.93
C GLN A 270 3.56 -24.63 21.66
N GLU A 271 3.63 -25.94 21.47
CA GLU A 271 4.03 -26.46 20.17
C GLU A 271 2.98 -26.06 19.12
N PRO A 272 3.42 -25.50 17.99
CA PRO A 272 2.50 -25.05 16.96
C PRO A 272 1.87 -26.24 16.24
N THR A 273 0.56 -26.27 16.18
CA THR A 273 -0.23 -27.32 15.51
C THR A 273 -0.98 -26.80 14.30
N GLU A 274 -0.92 -25.50 14.06
CA GLU A 274 -1.68 -24.83 13.02
C GLU A 274 -0.81 -24.50 11.81
N ARG A 275 -1.34 -24.77 10.60
CA ARG A 275 -0.70 -24.43 9.32
C ARG A 275 -1.69 -23.85 8.33
N LEU A 276 -1.19 -22.99 7.46
CA LEU A 276 -1.97 -22.35 6.41
C LEU A 276 -1.26 -22.50 5.06
N TRP A 277 -1.99 -22.94 4.06
CA TRP A 277 -1.60 -22.95 2.66
C TRP A 277 -2.46 -21.96 1.89
N ASP A 278 -1.83 -21.07 1.15
CA ASP A 278 -2.48 -20.07 0.32
C ASP A 278 -1.98 -20.22 -1.12
N LYS A 279 -2.91 -20.40 -2.08
CA LYS A 279 -2.60 -20.40 -3.51
C LYS A 279 -3.51 -19.41 -4.21
N GLU A 280 -2.91 -18.53 -5.00
CA GLU A 280 -3.63 -17.51 -5.76
C GLU A 280 -3.16 -17.49 -7.22
N LEU A 281 -4.11 -17.42 -8.14
CA LEU A 281 -3.89 -17.15 -9.55
C LEU A 281 -4.74 -15.94 -9.93
N SER A 282 -4.09 -14.90 -10.45
CA SER A 282 -4.74 -13.69 -10.95
C SER A 282 -4.36 -13.48 -12.41
N VAL A 283 -5.36 -13.26 -13.25
CA VAL A 283 -5.18 -12.94 -14.67
C VAL A 283 -5.95 -11.67 -14.98
N SER A 284 -5.25 -10.63 -15.39
CA SER A 284 -5.87 -9.35 -15.71
C SER A 284 -5.47 -8.86 -17.10
N MET A 285 -6.39 -8.14 -17.73
CA MET A 285 -6.17 -7.46 -19.01
C MET A 285 -6.73 -6.05 -18.91
N THR A 286 -5.90 -5.06 -19.16
CA THR A 286 -6.27 -3.64 -19.13
C THR A 286 -5.99 -3.00 -20.49
N TYR A 287 -7.01 -2.43 -21.09
CA TYR A 287 -6.90 -1.59 -22.27
C TYR A 287 -7.09 -0.12 -21.87
N LYS A 288 -6.24 0.77 -22.37
CA LYS A 288 -6.37 2.23 -22.20
C LYS A 288 -6.20 2.90 -23.56
N THR A 289 -7.12 3.81 -23.90
CA THR A 289 -6.94 4.66 -25.09
C THR A 289 -5.87 5.72 -24.85
N GLY A 290 -5.28 6.22 -25.91
CA GLY A 290 -4.40 7.38 -25.86
C GLY A 290 -5.11 8.63 -25.33
N SER A 291 -4.34 9.61 -24.89
CA SER A 291 -4.84 10.88 -24.35
C SER A 291 -5.16 11.93 -25.43
N HIS A 292 -5.12 11.57 -26.70
CA HIS A 292 -5.41 12.46 -27.83
C HIS A 292 -6.92 12.53 -28.06
N GLY A 293 -7.51 13.69 -27.87
CA GLY A 293 -8.94 13.89 -28.03
C GLY A 293 -9.68 14.24 -26.74
N ARG A 294 -11.02 14.37 -26.85
CA ARG A 294 -11.88 14.71 -25.72
C ARG A 294 -12.28 13.50 -24.88
N TRP A 295 -12.22 12.30 -25.45
CA TRP A 295 -12.59 11.06 -24.79
C TRP A 295 -11.36 10.23 -24.44
N ARG A 296 -11.36 9.67 -23.26
CA ARG A 296 -10.39 8.67 -22.80
C ARG A 296 -11.14 7.51 -22.16
N PHE A 297 -10.78 6.30 -22.54
CA PHE A 297 -11.39 5.08 -22.02
C PHE A 297 -10.35 4.17 -21.39
N SER A 298 -10.77 3.44 -20.39
CA SER A 298 -10.02 2.32 -19.81
C SER A 298 -10.98 1.20 -19.50
N GLU A 299 -10.63 -0.02 -19.89
CA GLU A 299 -11.35 -1.24 -19.50
C GLU A 299 -10.37 -2.22 -18.90
N THR A 300 -10.71 -2.77 -17.75
CA THR A 300 -9.93 -3.78 -17.05
C THR A 300 -10.83 -4.97 -16.75
N VAL A 301 -10.46 -6.13 -17.27
CA VAL A 301 -11.07 -7.42 -16.91
C VAL A 301 -10.07 -8.18 -16.06
N ASN A 302 -10.52 -8.73 -14.94
CA ASN A 302 -9.67 -9.47 -14.03
C ASN A 302 -10.39 -10.73 -13.53
N PHE A 303 -9.66 -11.84 -13.50
CA PHE A 303 -10.08 -13.10 -12.91
C PHE A 303 -9.10 -13.50 -11.81
N ASP A 304 -9.61 -13.68 -10.60
CA ASP A 304 -8.86 -14.15 -9.44
C ASP A 304 -9.41 -15.48 -8.95
N MET A 305 -8.52 -16.40 -8.64
CA MET A 305 -8.83 -17.65 -7.96
C MET A 305 -7.90 -17.82 -6.77
N SER A 306 -8.47 -17.91 -5.58
CA SER A 306 -7.75 -18.14 -4.33
C SER A 306 -8.19 -19.46 -3.70
N ARG A 307 -7.24 -20.26 -3.28
CA ARG A 307 -7.45 -21.50 -2.53
C ARG A 307 -6.68 -21.43 -1.23
N ASN A 308 -7.40 -21.56 -0.13
CA ASN A 308 -6.80 -21.59 1.21
C ASN A 308 -7.10 -22.94 1.85
N ARG A 309 -6.13 -23.48 2.55
CA ARG A 309 -6.30 -24.65 3.41
C ARG A 309 -5.72 -24.33 4.78
N TYR A 310 -6.53 -24.46 5.80
CA TYR A 310 -6.13 -24.32 7.20
C TYR A 310 -6.23 -25.66 7.87
N THR A 311 -5.16 -26.08 8.58
CA THR A 311 -5.17 -27.28 9.40
C THR A 311 -4.78 -26.95 10.83
N ASN A 312 -5.38 -27.70 11.78
CA ASN A 312 -4.98 -27.72 13.17
C ASN A 312 -4.95 -29.19 13.63
N SER A 313 -3.77 -29.66 14.02
CA SER A 313 -3.52 -31.03 14.46
C SER A 313 -3.40 -31.16 15.98
N SER A 314 -4.12 -30.32 16.74
CA SER A 314 -4.14 -30.41 18.20
C SER A 314 -4.68 -31.77 18.68
N VAL A 315 -4.12 -32.28 19.77
CA VAL A 315 -4.51 -33.57 20.38
C VAL A 315 -6.02 -33.64 20.71
N HIS A 316 -6.65 -32.50 20.94
CA HIS A 316 -8.07 -32.41 21.28
C HIS A 316 -8.99 -32.01 20.14
N TYR A 317 -8.46 -31.61 19.00
CA TYR A 317 -9.26 -31.07 17.90
C TYR A 317 -8.49 -31.12 16.58
N GLU A 318 -8.94 -31.95 15.67
CA GLU A 318 -8.41 -32.00 14.30
C GLU A 318 -9.32 -31.18 13.37
N GLN A 319 -8.70 -30.30 12.60
CA GLN A 319 -9.39 -29.44 11.65
C GLN A 319 -8.64 -29.40 10.31
N ASP A 320 -9.36 -29.56 9.21
CA ASP A 320 -8.88 -29.36 7.82
C ASP A 320 -9.95 -28.59 7.04
N ASP A 321 -9.87 -27.29 7.11
CA ASP A 321 -10.79 -26.39 6.40
C ASP A 321 -10.18 -25.95 5.09
N ARG A 322 -10.96 -26.04 4.02
CA ARG A 322 -10.58 -25.64 2.67
C ARG A 322 -11.56 -24.63 2.12
N TYR A 323 -11.01 -23.60 1.51
CA TYR A 323 -11.76 -22.51 0.91
C TYR A 323 -11.30 -22.34 -0.54
N ASN A 324 -12.23 -22.16 -1.45
CA ASN A 324 -11.98 -21.86 -2.86
C ASN A 324 -12.85 -20.67 -3.22
N GLN A 325 -12.20 -19.52 -3.37
CA GLN A 325 -12.82 -18.27 -3.78
C GLN A 325 -12.48 -17.99 -5.24
N LYS A 326 -13.47 -17.52 -6.01
CA LYS A 326 -13.25 -17.00 -7.35
C LYS A 326 -13.91 -15.64 -7.48
N GLU A 327 -13.23 -14.73 -8.16
CA GLU A 327 -13.76 -13.42 -8.55
C GLU A 327 -13.56 -13.23 -10.06
N LEU A 328 -14.61 -12.81 -10.74
CA LEU A 328 -14.52 -12.22 -12.08
C LEU A 328 -14.97 -10.77 -11.96
N SER A 329 -14.15 -9.85 -12.40
CA SER A 329 -14.47 -8.42 -12.38
C SER A 329 -14.17 -7.74 -13.70
N SER A 330 -15.01 -6.75 -14.04
CA SER A 330 -14.85 -5.84 -15.17
C SER A 330 -14.95 -4.42 -14.61
N SER A 331 -14.02 -3.53 -15.01
CA SER A 331 -13.94 -2.15 -14.56
C SER A 331 -13.75 -1.22 -15.76
N GLY A 332 -14.85 -0.61 -16.20
CA GLY A 332 -14.90 0.33 -17.29
C GLY A 332 -14.85 1.78 -16.81
N ILE A 333 -14.07 2.64 -17.47
CA ILE A 333 -13.96 4.07 -17.17
C ILE A 333 -14.01 4.86 -18.48
N ALA A 334 -14.91 5.84 -18.54
CA ALA A 334 -15.00 6.81 -19.62
C ALA A 334 -14.79 8.22 -19.05
N GLU A 335 -13.81 8.95 -19.58
CA GLU A 335 -13.57 10.36 -19.26
C GLU A 335 -13.90 11.21 -20.48
N TYR A 336 -14.63 12.30 -20.25
CA TYR A 336 -14.89 13.34 -21.24
C TYR A 336 -14.28 14.65 -20.79
N ARG A 337 -13.35 15.18 -21.57
CA ARG A 337 -12.74 16.50 -21.37
C ARG A 337 -13.59 17.54 -22.08
N PHE A 338 -14.38 18.27 -21.29
CA PHE A 338 -15.22 19.34 -21.83
C PHE A 338 -14.37 20.52 -22.32
N ASN A 339 -13.38 20.94 -21.51
CA ASN A 339 -12.37 21.94 -21.82
C ASN A 339 -11.11 21.68 -20.97
N ASP A 340 -10.13 22.60 -20.99
CA ASP A 340 -8.86 22.44 -20.25
C ASP A 340 -9.05 22.48 -18.71
N HIS A 341 -10.17 23.01 -18.24
CA HIS A 341 -10.48 23.11 -16.81
C HIS A 341 -11.48 22.09 -16.32
N LEU A 342 -12.40 21.63 -17.15
CA LEU A 342 -13.54 20.81 -16.74
C LEU A 342 -13.53 19.44 -17.42
N ARG A 343 -13.60 18.40 -16.61
CA ARG A 343 -13.70 17.01 -17.06
C ARG A 343 -14.69 16.23 -16.23
N PHE A 344 -15.31 15.25 -16.84
CA PHE A 344 -16.27 14.35 -16.25
C PHE A 344 -15.82 12.90 -16.48
N THR A 345 -16.14 12.03 -15.53
CA THR A 345 -15.94 10.59 -15.68
C THR A 345 -17.19 9.83 -15.32
N PHE A 346 -17.43 8.75 -16.03
CA PHE A 346 -18.30 7.67 -15.62
C PHE A 346 -17.45 6.41 -15.46
N ALA A 347 -17.61 5.73 -14.34
CA ALA A 347 -16.94 4.46 -14.06
C ALA A 347 -17.97 3.42 -13.61
N GLU A 348 -17.80 2.18 -14.07
CA GLU A 348 -18.64 1.04 -13.71
C GLU A 348 -17.78 -0.16 -13.39
N ASP A 349 -17.96 -0.74 -12.19
CA ASP A 349 -17.34 -1.99 -11.78
C ASP A 349 -18.39 -3.07 -11.59
N LEU A 350 -18.26 -4.17 -12.30
CA LEU A 350 -19.07 -5.37 -12.15
C LEU A 350 -18.23 -6.49 -11.54
N LEU A 351 -18.71 -7.12 -10.47
CA LEU A 351 -18.00 -8.20 -9.78
C LEU A 351 -18.92 -9.38 -9.54
N LEU A 352 -18.42 -10.56 -9.84
CA LEU A 352 -19.03 -11.85 -9.51
C LEU A 352 -18.07 -12.60 -8.58
N ASN A 353 -18.46 -12.74 -7.30
CA ASN A 353 -17.70 -13.49 -6.31
C ASN A 353 -18.40 -14.79 -5.97
N THR A 354 -17.64 -15.87 -5.82
CA THR A 354 -18.14 -17.16 -5.34
C THR A 354 -17.22 -17.70 -4.26
N LEU A 355 -17.78 -18.34 -3.25
CA LEU A 355 -17.02 -19.04 -2.22
C LEU A 355 -17.55 -20.47 -2.08
N TYR A 356 -16.63 -21.43 -2.18
CA TYR A 356 -16.84 -22.81 -1.77
C TYR A 356 -15.99 -23.10 -0.54
N ALA A 357 -16.58 -23.61 0.53
CA ALA A 357 -15.88 -23.99 1.73
C ALA A 357 -16.33 -25.36 2.26
N THR A 358 -15.39 -26.12 2.84
CA THR A 358 -15.67 -27.43 3.43
C THR A 358 -16.20 -27.35 4.86
N ILE A 359 -16.22 -26.15 5.45
CA ILE A 359 -16.79 -25.95 6.80
C ILE A 359 -18.25 -26.39 6.86
N PRO A 360 -18.70 -27.05 7.95
CA PRO A 360 -20.06 -27.50 8.10
C PRO A 360 -21.07 -26.37 7.89
N GLU A 361 -22.19 -26.67 7.21
CA GLU A 361 -23.32 -25.75 6.96
C GLU A 361 -22.96 -24.47 6.19
N CYS A 362 -21.82 -24.41 5.51
CA CYS A 362 -21.48 -23.26 4.67
C CYS A 362 -22.50 -23.11 3.54
N PRO A 363 -23.12 -21.92 3.36
CA PRO A 363 -24.18 -21.72 2.37
C PRO A 363 -23.67 -21.68 0.92
N GLN A 364 -22.37 -21.73 0.66
CA GLN A 364 -21.76 -21.62 -0.68
C GLN A 364 -22.24 -20.35 -1.42
N PRO A 365 -21.90 -19.16 -0.91
CA PRO A 365 -22.48 -17.91 -1.40
C PRO A 365 -21.94 -17.51 -2.77
N LYS A 366 -22.81 -16.85 -3.55
CA LYS A 366 -22.51 -16.16 -4.79
C LYS A 366 -22.98 -14.71 -4.66
N ARG A 367 -22.08 -13.74 -4.90
CA ARG A 367 -22.36 -12.31 -4.81
C ARG A 367 -22.14 -11.66 -6.15
N LEU A 368 -23.15 -10.93 -6.62
CA LEU A 368 -23.07 -10.02 -7.76
C LEU A 368 -23.07 -8.58 -7.20
N SER A 369 -22.06 -7.81 -7.57
CA SER A 369 -21.93 -6.39 -7.19
C SER A 369 -21.79 -5.53 -8.43
N SER A 370 -22.54 -4.42 -8.48
CA SER A 370 -22.39 -3.34 -9.45
C SER A 370 -22.09 -2.07 -8.67
N VAL A 371 -21.02 -1.40 -9.06
CA VAL A 371 -20.58 -0.14 -8.46
C VAL A 371 -20.40 0.87 -9.57
N SER A 372 -21.32 1.84 -9.67
CA SER A 372 -21.31 2.90 -10.69
C SER A 372 -20.92 4.22 -10.06
N ALA A 373 -20.10 5.02 -10.72
CA ALA A 373 -19.70 6.33 -10.24
C ALA A 373 -19.72 7.38 -11.34
N ILE A 374 -20.25 8.55 -10.99
CA ILE A 374 -20.14 9.76 -11.82
C ILE A 374 -19.27 10.75 -11.05
N SER A 375 -18.24 11.28 -11.72
CA SER A 375 -17.36 12.27 -11.13
C SER A 375 -17.18 13.47 -12.05
N GLY A 376 -17.04 14.66 -11.45
CA GLY A 376 -16.69 15.88 -12.15
C GLY A 376 -15.51 16.56 -11.47
N GLN A 377 -14.61 17.11 -12.25
CA GLN A 377 -13.49 17.89 -11.76
C GLN A 377 -13.35 19.19 -12.51
N TRP A 378 -13.32 20.27 -11.75
CA TRP A 378 -12.87 21.58 -12.18
C TRP A 378 -11.45 21.81 -11.68
N LYS A 379 -10.53 22.16 -12.57
CA LYS A 379 -9.14 22.44 -12.21
C LYS A 379 -8.66 23.70 -12.93
N ASP A 380 -8.25 24.68 -12.14
CA ASP A 380 -7.57 25.88 -12.58
C ASP A 380 -6.25 26.04 -11.82
N HIS A 381 -5.45 27.05 -12.16
CA HIS A 381 -4.13 27.32 -11.54
C HIS A 381 -4.22 27.54 -10.00
N ARG A 382 -5.34 27.99 -9.47
CA ARG A 382 -5.55 28.24 -8.04
C ARG A 382 -6.50 27.24 -7.37
N LEU A 383 -7.54 26.82 -8.08
CA LEU A 383 -8.64 26.06 -7.51
C LEU A 383 -8.77 24.69 -8.20
N THR A 384 -8.87 23.65 -7.41
CA THR A 384 -9.31 22.34 -7.86
C THR A 384 -10.52 21.92 -7.03
N VAL A 385 -11.60 21.54 -7.70
CA VAL A 385 -12.83 21.02 -7.12
C VAL A 385 -13.10 19.68 -7.75
N THR A 386 -13.30 18.64 -6.93
CA THR A 386 -13.64 17.30 -7.41
C THR A 386 -14.87 16.81 -6.65
N GLY A 387 -15.93 16.48 -7.37
CA GLY A 387 -17.15 15.89 -6.81
C GLY A 387 -17.40 14.52 -7.42
N SER A 388 -17.84 13.57 -6.61
CA SER A 388 -18.22 12.22 -7.09
C SER A 388 -19.46 11.72 -6.36
N LEU A 389 -20.28 10.98 -7.09
CA LEU A 389 -21.42 10.24 -6.56
C LEU A 389 -21.27 8.78 -6.98
N CYS A 390 -21.15 7.89 -5.99
CA CYS A 390 -20.99 6.46 -6.23
C CYS A 390 -22.24 5.71 -5.76
N GLY A 391 -22.82 4.90 -6.67
CA GLY A 391 -23.94 4.00 -6.41
C GLY A 391 -23.44 2.57 -6.32
N THR A 392 -23.92 1.79 -5.35
CA THR A 392 -23.58 0.37 -5.21
C THR A 392 -24.84 -0.45 -5.05
N VAL A 393 -24.93 -1.51 -5.83
CA VAL A 393 -25.99 -2.51 -5.80
C VAL A 393 -25.38 -3.89 -5.61
N ILE A 394 -25.78 -4.60 -4.55
CA ILE A 394 -25.28 -5.95 -4.25
C ILE A 394 -26.46 -6.91 -4.11
N ARG A 395 -26.33 -8.05 -4.73
CA ARG A 395 -27.27 -9.18 -4.66
C ARG A 395 -26.49 -10.45 -4.34
N GLU A 396 -27.02 -11.23 -3.41
CA GLU A 396 -26.44 -12.52 -3.04
C GLU A 396 -27.40 -13.65 -3.26
N LYS A 397 -26.84 -14.81 -3.60
CA LYS A 397 -27.53 -16.10 -3.62
C LYS A 397 -26.71 -17.08 -2.78
N ALA A 398 -27.39 -17.96 -2.10
CA ALA A 398 -26.80 -19.07 -1.36
C ALA A 398 -27.33 -20.39 -1.96
N GLU A 399 -26.47 -21.39 -2.10
CA GLU A 399 -26.91 -22.72 -2.57
C GLU A 399 -27.63 -23.47 -1.45
N LYS A 400 -27.25 -23.18 -0.20
CA LYS A 400 -27.85 -23.75 1.02
C LYS A 400 -28.24 -22.63 1.97
N GLY A 401 -29.39 -22.75 2.60
CA GLY A 401 -29.84 -21.79 3.59
C GLY A 401 -30.31 -20.45 2.99
N LYS A 402 -30.16 -19.37 3.74
CA LYS A 402 -30.65 -18.04 3.39
C LYS A 402 -29.49 -17.09 3.04
N ALA A 403 -29.58 -16.45 1.87
CA ALA A 403 -28.65 -15.40 1.48
C ALA A 403 -28.85 -14.11 2.31
N ALA A 404 -27.80 -13.30 2.42
CA ALA A 404 -27.87 -11.99 3.05
C ALA A 404 -28.80 -11.03 2.28
N SER A 405 -29.29 -10.02 2.98
CA SER A 405 -30.22 -9.03 2.38
C SER A 405 -29.54 -8.21 1.29
N PRO A 406 -30.27 -7.83 0.23
CA PRO A 406 -29.76 -6.94 -0.80
C PRO A 406 -29.27 -5.60 -0.25
N ILE A 407 -28.18 -5.07 -0.82
CA ILE A 407 -27.61 -3.78 -0.46
C ILE A 407 -27.78 -2.81 -1.63
N ASN A 408 -28.36 -1.65 -1.36
CA ASN A 408 -28.39 -0.51 -2.29
C ASN A 408 -27.89 0.73 -1.54
N ARG A 409 -26.89 1.44 -2.11
CA ARG A 409 -26.31 2.57 -1.41
C ARG A 409 -25.79 3.63 -2.36
N LEU A 410 -25.95 4.91 -1.97
CA LEU A 410 -25.30 6.07 -2.55
C LEU A 410 -24.25 6.63 -1.58
N ALA A 411 -23.09 6.98 -2.12
CA ALA A 411 -21.95 7.48 -1.39
C ALA A 411 -21.37 8.72 -2.10
N PRO A 412 -21.69 9.94 -1.61
CA PRO A 412 -21.15 11.17 -2.16
C PRO A 412 -19.75 11.47 -1.63
N SER A 413 -18.94 12.15 -2.43
CA SER A 413 -17.67 12.73 -2.01
C SER A 413 -17.44 14.09 -2.68
N LEU A 414 -16.76 14.99 -1.96
CA LEU A 414 -16.38 16.31 -2.43
C LEU A 414 -14.98 16.64 -1.92
N SER A 415 -14.11 17.14 -2.79
CA SER A 415 -12.76 17.59 -2.43
C SER A 415 -12.49 18.96 -3.04
N LEU A 416 -11.85 19.81 -2.26
CA LEU A 416 -11.47 21.17 -2.61
C LEU A 416 -10.00 21.38 -2.33
N SER A 417 -9.29 22.07 -3.21
CA SER A 417 -7.92 22.52 -2.97
C SER A 417 -7.77 23.93 -3.52
N PHE A 418 -7.30 24.85 -2.68
CA PHE A 418 -7.08 26.24 -3.05
C PHE A 418 -5.65 26.68 -2.78
N LYS A 419 -4.99 27.22 -3.80
CA LYS A 419 -3.63 27.77 -3.70
C LYS A 419 -3.73 29.21 -3.16
N ILE A 420 -3.28 29.40 -1.92
CA ILE A 420 -3.29 30.71 -1.23
C ILE A 420 -2.13 31.57 -1.73
N ALA A 421 -0.94 30.98 -1.79
CA ALA A 421 0.30 31.59 -2.23
C ALA A 421 1.20 30.57 -2.92
N GLU A 422 2.34 31.01 -3.49
CA GLU A 422 3.33 30.08 -4.01
C GLU A 422 3.79 29.12 -2.93
N GLY A 423 3.65 27.82 -3.21
CA GLY A 423 3.97 26.74 -2.28
C GLY A 423 2.94 26.53 -1.16
N LEU A 424 1.94 27.39 -0.94
CA LEU A 424 0.97 27.26 0.15
C LEU A 424 -0.43 26.91 -0.39
N ARG A 425 -0.98 25.80 0.09
CA ARG A 425 -2.29 25.29 -0.36
C ARG A 425 -3.13 24.79 0.81
N VAL A 426 -4.39 25.18 0.81
CA VAL A 426 -5.43 24.66 1.73
C VAL A 426 -6.25 23.61 1.00
N ARG A 427 -6.69 22.59 1.73
CA ARG A 427 -7.54 21.50 1.24
C ARG A 427 -8.70 21.28 2.19
N ALA A 428 -9.84 20.89 1.65
CA ALA A 428 -10.97 20.39 2.42
C ALA A 428 -11.60 19.21 1.67
N SER A 429 -12.01 18.18 2.39
CA SER A 429 -12.71 17.07 1.76
C SER A 429 -13.77 16.46 2.67
N TYR A 430 -14.84 15.98 2.03
CA TYR A 430 -15.89 15.15 2.59
C TYR A 430 -15.99 13.85 1.78
N ARG A 431 -16.13 12.72 2.47
CA ARG A 431 -16.36 11.42 1.85
C ARG A 431 -17.32 10.59 2.69
N ASP A 432 -18.31 9.99 2.06
CA ASP A 432 -19.15 8.94 2.64
C ASP A 432 -18.73 7.60 2.04
N GLY A 433 -17.94 6.84 2.76
CA GLY A 433 -17.50 5.50 2.39
C GLY A 433 -18.31 4.43 3.12
N PHE A 434 -18.25 3.19 2.63
CA PHE A 434 -18.84 2.07 3.35
C PHE A 434 -18.09 0.78 3.05
N ARG A 435 -18.28 -0.20 3.93
CA ARG A 435 -17.75 -1.55 3.82
C ARG A 435 -18.89 -2.54 3.79
N VAL A 436 -18.85 -3.45 2.82
CA VAL A 436 -19.78 -4.57 2.72
C VAL A 436 -19.34 -5.68 3.70
N PRO A 437 -20.25 -6.36 4.43
CA PRO A 437 -19.90 -7.53 5.20
C PRO A 437 -19.27 -8.61 4.32
N THR A 438 -18.21 -9.24 4.80
CA THR A 438 -17.51 -10.31 4.09
C THR A 438 -18.27 -11.62 4.17
N PHE A 439 -17.88 -12.62 3.36
CA PHE A 439 -18.48 -13.93 3.47
C PHE A 439 -18.22 -14.58 4.85
N ASN A 440 -17.04 -14.35 5.44
CA ASN A 440 -16.77 -14.80 6.80
C ASN A 440 -17.63 -14.08 7.84
N ASP A 441 -17.83 -12.75 7.70
CA ASP A 441 -18.71 -12.00 8.60
C ASP A 441 -20.14 -12.56 8.60
N LEU A 442 -20.63 -12.95 7.41
CA LEU A 442 -22.01 -13.41 7.21
C LEU A 442 -22.22 -14.91 7.48
N TYR A 443 -21.30 -15.74 6.99
CA TYR A 443 -21.56 -17.17 6.78
C TYR A 443 -20.59 -18.12 7.48
N TYR A 444 -19.55 -17.63 8.15
CA TYR A 444 -18.67 -18.51 8.93
C TYR A 444 -19.47 -19.14 10.08
N THR A 445 -19.67 -20.45 10.04
CA THR A 445 -20.73 -21.19 10.74
C THR A 445 -20.82 -20.94 12.24
N ARG A 446 -19.70 -20.74 12.92
CA ARG A 446 -19.67 -20.52 14.38
C ARG A 446 -19.80 -19.05 14.78
N ILE A 447 -19.34 -18.14 13.94
CA ILE A 447 -19.12 -16.73 14.28
C ILE A 447 -20.01 -15.79 13.45
N GLY A 448 -20.32 -16.18 12.20
CA GLY A 448 -21.01 -15.36 11.22
C GLY A 448 -22.44 -14.96 11.62
N ASN A 449 -22.93 -13.89 11.01
CA ASN A 449 -24.27 -13.36 11.22
C ASN A 449 -24.84 -12.80 9.91
N GLY A 450 -25.75 -13.54 9.29
CA GLY A 450 -26.40 -13.18 8.04
C GLY A 450 -27.30 -11.92 8.09
N LYS A 451 -27.47 -11.30 9.28
CA LYS A 451 -28.27 -10.08 9.48
C LYS A 451 -27.39 -8.81 9.57
N LEU A 452 -26.09 -8.90 9.30
CA LEU A 452 -25.20 -7.75 9.36
C LEU A 452 -25.57 -6.70 8.30
N ARG A 453 -25.49 -5.45 8.73
CA ARG A 453 -25.60 -4.28 7.88
C ARG A 453 -24.19 -3.81 7.45
N PRO A 454 -24.07 -3.14 6.28
CA PRO A 454 -22.81 -2.51 5.88
C PRO A 454 -22.33 -1.47 6.89
N GLU A 455 -21.03 -1.45 7.18
CA GLU A 455 -20.41 -0.35 7.93
C GLU A 455 -20.43 0.93 7.09
N ARG A 456 -20.55 2.07 7.75
CA ARG A 456 -20.55 3.38 7.15
C ARG A 456 -19.48 4.26 7.76
N ALA A 457 -18.62 4.86 6.93
CA ALA A 457 -17.55 5.74 7.35
C ALA A 457 -17.68 7.12 6.71
N ARG A 458 -18.11 8.12 7.47
CA ARG A 458 -18.10 9.53 7.04
C ARG A 458 -16.80 10.17 7.47
N GLN A 459 -16.11 10.79 6.52
CA GLN A 459 -14.82 11.41 6.74
C GLN A 459 -14.86 12.88 6.37
N TYR A 460 -14.38 13.72 7.28
CA TYR A 460 -14.21 15.16 7.11
C TYR A 460 -12.75 15.49 7.31
N ASN A 461 -12.14 16.21 6.37
CA ASN A 461 -10.73 16.57 6.43
C ASN A 461 -10.54 18.04 6.07
N ILE A 462 -9.61 18.69 6.78
CA ILE A 462 -9.08 20.01 6.43
C ILE A 462 -7.57 19.89 6.49
N GLY A 463 -6.87 20.29 5.44
CA GLY A 463 -5.43 20.17 5.37
C GLY A 463 -4.75 21.43 4.86
N LEU A 464 -3.51 21.60 5.27
CA LEU A 464 -2.60 22.63 4.81
C LEU A 464 -1.33 21.96 4.27
N THR A 465 -0.86 22.39 3.11
CA THR A 465 0.43 21.94 2.57
C THR A 465 1.27 23.16 2.24
N TYR A 466 2.50 23.15 2.71
CA TYR A 466 3.51 24.13 2.37
C TYR A 466 4.70 23.44 1.69
N SER A 467 5.15 23.96 0.55
CA SER A 467 6.29 23.46 -0.18
C SER A 467 7.23 24.60 -0.51
N LEU A 468 8.47 24.49 -0.05
CA LEU A 468 9.53 25.46 -0.25
C LEU A 468 10.66 24.83 -1.06
N TYR A 469 11.11 25.55 -2.07
CA TYR A 469 12.23 25.13 -2.91
C TYR A 469 13.20 26.31 -3.13
N ASN A 470 14.47 26.08 -2.87
CA ASN A 470 15.51 27.09 -3.16
C ASN A 470 16.17 26.79 -4.52
N LYS A 471 16.04 27.75 -5.43
CA LYS A 471 16.46 27.65 -6.83
C LYS A 471 17.83 28.27 -7.10
N ARG A 472 18.42 28.97 -6.13
CA ARG A 472 19.68 29.71 -6.34
C ARG A 472 20.84 28.75 -6.59
N ARG A 473 21.55 28.93 -7.70
CA ARG A 473 22.68 28.11 -8.14
C ARG A 473 23.88 28.13 -7.20
N ASP A 474 24.02 29.22 -6.44
CA ASP A 474 25.22 29.51 -5.61
C ASP A 474 25.03 29.09 -4.15
N THR A 475 23.92 28.52 -3.77
CA THR A 475 23.61 28.08 -2.42
C THR A 475 23.17 26.63 -2.44
N CYS A 476 23.44 25.93 -1.36
CA CYS A 476 23.02 24.55 -1.12
C CYS A 476 21.54 24.33 -1.53
N PRO A 477 21.24 23.56 -2.60
CA PRO A 477 19.86 23.35 -3.03
C PRO A 477 19.10 22.55 -1.97
N PHE A 478 17.94 23.07 -1.58
CA PHE A 478 17.08 22.36 -0.66
C PHE A 478 15.62 22.36 -1.11
N HIS A 479 14.92 21.32 -0.73
CA HIS A 479 13.49 21.18 -0.88
C HIS A 479 12.88 20.80 0.47
N LEU A 480 11.76 21.43 0.83
CA LEU A 480 11.00 21.13 2.04
C LEU A 480 9.52 21.09 1.70
N THR A 481 8.83 20.05 2.12
CA THR A 481 7.37 19.96 2.10
C THR A 481 6.87 19.64 3.50
N ALA A 482 5.93 20.42 3.99
CA ALA A 482 5.25 20.20 5.25
C ALA A 482 3.74 20.13 5.01
N SER A 483 3.07 19.21 5.66
CA SER A 483 1.60 19.13 5.67
C SER A 483 1.05 18.92 7.06
N LEU A 484 -0.13 19.49 7.28
CA LEU A 484 -0.97 19.30 8.46
C LEU A 484 -2.36 18.94 7.99
N ASP A 485 -2.87 17.79 8.39
CA ASP A 485 -4.22 17.33 8.06
C ASP A 485 -5.01 17.05 9.34
N LEU A 486 -6.04 17.83 9.56
CA LEU A 486 -7.03 17.65 10.64
C LEU A 486 -8.18 16.82 10.10
N TYR A 487 -8.66 15.86 10.87
CA TYR A 487 -9.76 14.99 10.45
C TYR A 487 -10.75 14.67 11.55
N HIS A 488 -11.99 14.43 11.13
CA HIS A 488 -13.06 13.89 11.96
C HIS A 488 -13.80 12.81 11.18
N ASN A 489 -13.76 11.55 11.69
CA ASN A 489 -14.39 10.40 11.07
C ASN A 489 -15.47 9.85 11.99
N ILE A 490 -16.63 9.51 11.42
CA ILE A 490 -17.76 8.90 12.12
C ILE A 490 -18.03 7.56 11.44
N ILE A 491 -17.81 6.47 12.18
CA ILE A 491 -18.05 5.10 11.71
C ILE A 491 -19.29 4.57 12.41
N ARG A 492 -20.29 4.15 11.63
CA ARG A 492 -21.54 3.57 12.14
C ARG A 492 -21.67 2.12 11.70
N ASP A 493 -22.42 1.34 12.48
CA ASP A 493 -22.65 -0.08 12.23
C ASP A 493 -21.36 -0.89 12.11
N LYS A 494 -20.31 -0.53 12.87
CA LYS A 494 -19.01 -1.19 12.82
C LYS A 494 -19.15 -2.68 13.07
N ILE A 495 -18.62 -3.51 12.16
CA ILE A 495 -18.67 -4.97 12.28
C ILE A 495 -17.49 -5.44 13.09
N LEU A 496 -17.77 -6.07 14.23
CA LEU A 496 -16.77 -6.64 15.12
C LEU A 496 -17.20 -8.01 15.63
N ALA A 497 -16.21 -8.87 15.88
CA ALA A 497 -16.43 -10.09 16.64
C ALA A 497 -16.56 -9.71 18.13
N VAL A 498 -17.66 -10.06 18.72
CA VAL A 498 -17.98 -9.79 20.13
C VAL A 498 -18.08 -11.12 20.87
N PRO A 499 -17.39 -11.30 22.01
CA PRO A 499 -17.52 -12.49 22.83
C PRO A 499 -18.95 -12.58 23.37
N THR A 500 -19.57 -13.74 23.22
CA THR A 500 -20.78 -14.13 23.94
C THR A 500 -20.42 -15.14 25.02
N MET A 501 -21.40 -15.67 25.77
CA MET A 501 -21.14 -16.55 26.87
C MET A 501 -20.27 -17.79 26.51
N PHE A 502 -20.35 -18.29 25.28
CA PHE A 502 -19.65 -19.50 24.83
C PHE A 502 -18.87 -19.37 23.52
N ILE A 503 -19.22 -18.37 22.67
CA ILE A 503 -18.62 -18.20 21.34
C ILE A 503 -18.52 -16.72 21.00
N TRP A 504 -17.62 -16.39 20.07
CA TRP A 504 -17.60 -15.08 19.42
C TRP A 504 -18.71 -15.00 18.39
N LYS A 505 -19.36 -13.83 18.25
CA LYS A 505 -20.33 -13.58 17.18
C LYS A 505 -20.07 -12.25 16.51
N MET A 506 -20.20 -12.22 15.18
CA MET A 506 -20.14 -10.98 14.41
C MET A 506 -21.39 -10.13 14.69
N ARG A 507 -21.18 -8.88 15.06
CA ARG A 507 -22.27 -7.91 15.32
C ARG A 507 -21.91 -6.55 14.75
N ASN A 508 -22.95 -5.79 14.36
CA ASN A 508 -22.80 -4.36 14.18
C ASN A 508 -22.79 -3.69 15.55
N LEU A 509 -21.70 -3.03 15.89
CA LEU A 509 -21.65 -2.09 16.99
C LEU A 509 -22.09 -0.70 16.49
N GLY A 510 -22.48 0.15 17.43
CA GLY A 510 -23.10 1.44 17.10
C GLY A 510 -22.19 2.43 16.40
N GLU A 511 -21.64 3.39 17.13
CA GLU A 511 -20.91 4.52 16.56
C GLU A 511 -19.51 4.66 17.18
N VAL A 512 -18.50 4.77 16.32
CA VAL A 512 -17.12 5.13 16.69
C VAL A 512 -16.80 6.50 16.11
N ARG A 513 -16.30 7.43 16.93
CA ARG A 513 -15.81 8.75 16.49
C ARG A 513 -14.31 8.83 16.60
N MET A 514 -13.68 9.26 15.50
CA MET A 514 -12.24 9.45 15.44
C MET A 514 -11.91 10.89 15.05
N THR A 515 -11.22 11.58 15.93
CA THR A 515 -10.73 12.94 15.66
C THR A 515 -9.21 12.94 15.84
N GLY A 516 -8.50 13.58 14.92
CA GLY A 516 -7.05 13.59 14.99
C GLY A 516 -6.40 14.59 14.05
N ALA A 517 -5.07 14.61 14.13
CA ALA A 517 -4.21 15.39 13.28
C ALA A 517 -3.02 14.54 12.80
N ASP A 518 -2.72 14.64 11.53
CA ASP A 518 -1.55 14.05 10.89
C ASP A 518 -0.62 15.19 10.44
N ILE A 519 0.63 15.15 10.90
CA ILE A 519 1.70 16.08 10.53
C ILE A 519 2.74 15.30 9.73
N SER A 520 3.15 15.84 8.59
CA SER A 520 4.21 15.25 7.77
C SER A 520 5.18 16.35 7.34
N VAL A 521 6.46 16.09 7.51
CA VAL A 521 7.54 16.97 7.05
C VAL A 521 8.53 16.11 6.27
N SER A 522 8.79 16.49 5.04
CA SER A 522 9.80 15.83 4.22
C SER A 522 10.68 16.87 3.54
N GLY A 523 11.95 16.58 3.43
CA GLY A 523 12.88 17.49 2.79
C GLY A 523 14.16 16.83 2.36
N SER A 524 14.87 17.50 1.47
CA SER A 524 16.21 17.14 1.05
C SER A 524 17.10 18.35 0.94
N VAL A 525 18.35 18.16 1.27
CA VAL A 525 19.40 19.17 1.15
C VAL A 525 20.63 18.51 0.53
N THR A 526 21.29 19.25 -0.37
CA THR A 526 22.52 18.80 -1.03
C THR A 526 23.66 19.74 -0.60
N PRO A 527 24.30 19.45 0.57
CA PRO A 527 25.32 20.33 1.11
C PRO A 527 26.59 20.41 0.24
N THR A 528 26.91 19.33 -0.46
CA THR A 528 28.02 19.23 -1.41
C THR A 528 27.56 18.48 -2.67
N GLU A 529 28.33 18.55 -3.74
CA GLU A 529 28.05 17.82 -4.98
C GLU A 529 27.91 16.30 -4.80
N HIS A 530 28.45 15.77 -3.72
CA HIS A 530 28.55 14.34 -3.43
C HIS A 530 27.75 13.89 -2.21
N THR A 531 27.08 14.81 -1.52
CA THR A 531 26.33 14.49 -0.32
C THR A 531 24.90 14.97 -0.45
N VAL A 532 23.95 14.06 -0.27
CA VAL A 532 22.52 14.37 -0.21
C VAL A 532 21.95 13.85 1.10
N ILE A 533 21.32 14.74 1.85
CA ILE A 533 20.62 14.38 3.09
C ILE A 533 19.13 14.50 2.83
N ARG A 534 18.37 13.47 3.18
CA ARG A 534 16.91 13.41 3.07
C ARG A 534 16.32 13.07 4.42
N LEU A 535 15.31 13.82 4.81
CA LEU A 535 14.57 13.60 6.04
C LEU A 535 13.08 13.48 5.72
N SER A 536 12.42 12.49 6.29
CA SER A 536 10.97 12.40 6.38
C SER A 536 10.58 12.13 7.82
N ALA A 537 9.73 12.96 8.38
CA ALA A 537 9.22 12.83 9.74
C ALA A 537 7.70 12.95 9.72
N ASN A 538 7.03 11.99 10.35
CA ASN A 538 5.57 11.96 10.44
C ASN A 538 5.13 11.78 11.89
N TYR A 539 4.08 12.47 12.27
CA TYR A 539 3.48 12.37 13.58
C TYR A 539 1.97 12.41 13.48
N SER A 540 1.31 11.50 14.17
CA SER A 540 -0.14 11.42 14.24
C SER A 540 -0.61 11.45 15.68
N VAL A 541 -1.55 12.33 15.97
CA VAL A 541 -2.30 12.35 17.23
C VAL A 541 -3.76 12.07 16.93
N ARG A 542 -4.37 11.12 17.67
CA ARG A 542 -5.75 10.71 17.41
C ARG A 542 -6.47 10.28 18.67
N ARG A 543 -7.76 10.57 18.70
CA ARG A 543 -8.71 10.06 19.68
C ARG A 543 -9.80 9.31 18.94
N ALA A 544 -9.85 7.98 19.14
CA ALA A 544 -10.83 7.09 18.53
C ALA A 544 -11.64 6.43 19.67
N ILE A 545 -12.90 6.80 19.81
CA ILE A 545 -13.73 6.41 20.96
C ILE A 545 -15.04 5.78 20.52
N ASP A 546 -15.49 4.81 21.31
CA ASP A 546 -16.82 4.25 21.22
C ASP A 546 -17.85 5.21 21.83
N VAL A 547 -18.86 5.58 21.05
CA VAL A 547 -19.98 6.44 21.48
C VAL A 547 -21.33 5.77 21.22
N THR A 548 -21.35 4.45 21.19
CA THR A 548 -22.52 3.62 20.87
C THR A 548 -23.67 3.83 21.85
N ASP A 549 -23.40 3.60 23.11
CA ASP A 549 -24.43 3.64 24.18
C ASP A 549 -23.87 4.35 25.41
N PRO A 550 -24.45 5.50 25.81
CA PRO A 550 -24.04 6.21 27.02
C PRO A 550 -24.11 5.39 28.31
N SER A 551 -24.94 4.34 28.34
CA SER A 551 -25.08 3.44 29.50
C SER A 551 -24.05 2.31 29.55
N ASP A 552 -23.32 2.06 28.44
CA ASP A 552 -22.27 1.04 28.39
C ASP A 552 -21.04 1.52 29.17
N LYS A 553 -20.46 0.62 29.97
CA LYS A 553 -19.22 0.87 30.73
C LYS A 553 -18.02 1.22 29.86
N ASN A 554 -18.03 0.87 28.56
CA ASN A 554 -17.00 1.21 27.59
C ASN A 554 -17.28 2.54 26.85
N TYR A 555 -18.36 3.27 27.21
CA TYR A 555 -18.69 4.53 26.58
C TYR A 555 -17.55 5.54 26.68
N ARG A 556 -17.16 6.13 25.54
CA ARG A 556 -16.02 7.04 25.37
C ARG A 556 -14.65 6.42 25.66
N HIS A 557 -14.54 5.10 25.77
CA HIS A 557 -13.26 4.42 25.80
C HIS A 557 -12.58 4.46 24.42
N GLN A 558 -11.25 4.47 24.43
CA GLN A 558 -10.44 4.34 23.23
C GLN A 558 -10.65 2.94 22.62
N ILE A 559 -10.85 2.87 21.32
CA ILE A 559 -10.98 1.57 20.64
C ILE A 559 -9.66 0.80 20.66
N GLN A 560 -9.76 -0.50 20.50
CA GLN A 560 -8.63 -1.44 20.58
C GLN A 560 -7.56 -1.14 19.53
N TYR A 561 -6.30 -1.38 19.88
CA TYR A 561 -5.13 -1.29 19.01
C TYR A 561 -4.94 0.05 18.29
N THR A 562 -5.55 1.12 18.82
CA THR A 562 -5.45 2.46 18.27
C THR A 562 -4.67 3.35 19.25
N PRO A 563 -3.37 3.61 19.02
CA PRO A 563 -2.59 4.48 19.89
C PRO A 563 -3.03 5.94 19.73
N ARG A 564 -2.98 6.73 20.80
CA ARG A 564 -3.23 8.18 20.72
C ARG A 564 -2.13 8.91 19.97
N HIS A 565 -0.89 8.45 20.11
CA HIS A 565 0.29 9.05 19.52
C HIS A 565 1.05 7.99 18.73
N SER A 566 1.42 8.31 17.51
CA SER A 566 2.33 7.49 16.70
C SER A 566 3.15 8.40 15.79
N GLY A 567 4.34 7.97 15.45
CA GLY A 567 5.19 8.73 14.55
C GLY A 567 6.33 7.91 14.00
N ASN A 568 6.96 8.43 12.96
CA ASN A 568 8.15 7.83 12.38
C ASN A 568 9.12 8.92 11.90
N ILE A 569 10.39 8.57 11.85
CA ILE A 569 11.46 9.36 11.27
C ILE A 569 12.22 8.45 10.32
N PHE A 570 12.44 8.91 9.11
CA PHE A 570 13.33 8.31 8.14
C PHE A 570 14.39 9.34 7.74
N LEU A 571 15.64 9.06 8.03
CA LEU A 571 16.80 9.86 7.65
C LEU A 571 17.65 9.04 6.68
N ASP A 572 18.00 9.62 5.55
CA ASP A 572 18.85 9.03 4.52
C ASP A 572 19.98 9.99 4.15
N VAL A 573 21.21 9.52 4.24
CA VAL A 573 22.43 10.25 3.89
C VAL A 573 23.14 9.49 2.79
N GLY A 574 23.06 10.01 1.58
CA GLY A 574 23.80 9.50 0.43
C GLY A 574 25.13 10.21 0.27
N THR A 575 26.22 9.46 0.15
CA THR A 575 27.57 9.96 -0.09
C THR A 575 28.22 9.20 -1.26
N LEU A 576 29.41 9.63 -1.70
CA LEU A 576 30.22 8.87 -2.67
C LEU A 576 30.61 7.48 -2.18
N TRP A 577 30.72 7.28 -0.87
CA TRP A 577 31.25 6.07 -0.28
C TRP A 577 30.18 5.05 0.08
N ALA A 578 29.04 5.54 0.59
CA ALA A 578 27.92 4.70 1.03
C ALA A 578 26.65 5.54 1.22
N ASP A 579 25.51 4.86 1.14
CA ASP A 579 24.22 5.35 1.62
C ASP A 579 24.02 4.85 3.05
N LEU A 580 23.66 5.74 3.95
CA LEU A 580 23.29 5.43 5.32
C LEU A 580 21.84 5.83 5.55
N SER A 581 20.99 4.88 5.95
CA SER A 581 19.59 5.16 6.27
C SER A 581 19.29 4.76 7.72
N TYR A 582 18.54 5.60 8.41
CA TYR A 582 18.04 5.35 9.75
C TYR A 582 16.52 5.50 9.77
N THR A 583 15.83 4.52 10.34
CA THR A 583 14.38 4.51 10.51
C THR A 583 14.04 4.38 11.99
N LEU A 584 13.16 5.24 12.49
CA LEU A 584 12.57 5.16 13.82
C LEU A 584 11.05 5.10 13.69
N ASN A 585 10.42 4.10 14.29
CA ASN A 585 8.97 4.00 14.45
C ASN A 585 8.63 4.07 15.94
N ALA A 586 7.75 5.00 16.29
CA ALA A 586 7.27 5.23 17.64
C ALA A 586 5.77 4.97 17.73
N VAL A 587 5.36 4.11 18.64
CA VAL A 587 3.95 3.78 18.88
C VAL A 587 3.63 3.97 20.36
N GLY A 588 2.66 4.82 20.65
CA GLY A 588 2.23 5.12 22.00
C GLY A 588 1.43 3.99 22.66
N ARG A 589 1.05 4.20 23.92
CA ARG A 589 0.19 3.28 24.68
C ARG A 589 -1.15 3.09 23.97
N ARG A 590 -1.67 1.87 24.03
CA ARG A 590 -2.93 1.44 23.43
C ARG A 590 -3.57 0.33 24.22
N TRP A 591 -4.77 -0.06 23.87
CA TRP A 591 -5.56 -1.07 24.59
C TRP A 591 -5.79 -2.29 23.68
N SER A 592 -5.67 -3.49 24.24
CA SER A 592 -5.95 -4.74 23.52
C SER A 592 -7.44 -5.10 23.49
N LEU A 593 -8.22 -4.61 24.45
CA LEU A 593 -9.65 -4.86 24.59
C LEU A 593 -10.42 -3.53 24.75
N PRO A 594 -11.77 -3.50 24.57
CA PRO A 594 -12.58 -2.29 24.70
C PRO A 594 -12.50 -1.65 26.08
N GLN A 595 -12.32 -2.45 27.14
CA GLN A 595 -12.12 -1.94 28.49
C GLN A 595 -10.73 -1.30 28.57
N ASN A 596 -10.68 -0.01 28.85
CA ASN A 596 -9.44 0.73 29.03
C ASN A 596 -8.93 0.62 30.48
N ILE A 597 -8.65 -0.60 30.93
CA ILE A 597 -8.11 -0.90 32.24
C ILE A 597 -6.63 -1.31 32.16
N PRO A 598 -5.84 -1.18 33.24
CA PRO A 598 -4.40 -1.50 33.22
C PRO A 598 -4.07 -2.90 32.69
N ALA A 599 -4.90 -3.91 33.00
CA ALA A 599 -4.72 -5.28 32.52
C ALA A 599 -4.77 -5.42 30.98
N ASN A 600 -5.43 -4.49 30.29
CA ASN A 600 -5.58 -4.48 28.84
C ASN A 600 -4.62 -3.49 28.17
N GLU A 601 -3.84 -2.75 28.94
CA GLU A 601 -2.86 -1.80 28.41
C GLU A 601 -1.72 -2.52 27.70
N MET A 602 -1.38 -2.04 26.51
CA MET A 602 -0.18 -2.40 25.77
C MET A 602 0.78 -1.22 25.83
N PRO A 603 2.02 -1.43 26.33
CA PRO A 603 2.99 -0.35 26.52
C PRO A 603 3.41 0.30 25.19
N SER A 604 3.91 1.53 25.27
CA SER A 604 4.56 2.19 24.15
C SER A 604 5.87 1.50 23.78
N TYR A 605 6.26 1.59 22.50
CA TYR A 605 7.54 1.09 22.04
C TYR A 605 8.15 1.99 20.97
N PHE A 606 9.47 1.89 20.85
CA PHE A 606 10.26 2.43 19.78
C PHE A 606 10.94 1.25 19.07
N ASP A 607 10.79 1.22 17.75
CA ASP A 607 11.46 0.26 16.88
C ASP A 607 12.31 1.06 15.90
N HIS A 608 13.63 0.86 15.94
CA HIS A 608 14.55 1.61 15.10
C HIS A 608 15.55 0.69 14.42
N SER A 609 15.92 1.07 13.21
CA SER A 609 16.73 0.27 12.31
C SER A 609 17.73 1.15 11.57
N ILE A 610 18.83 0.56 11.18
CA ILE A 610 19.87 1.19 10.38
C ILE A 610 20.17 0.33 9.17
N SER A 611 20.39 0.98 8.02
CA SER A 611 20.82 0.34 6.79
C SER A 611 22.07 1.06 6.26
N VAL A 612 23.05 0.30 5.80
CA VAL A 612 24.23 0.80 5.10
C VAL A 612 24.29 0.09 3.75
N GLY A 613 24.37 0.87 2.67
CA GLY A 613 24.42 0.34 1.33
C GLY A 613 25.50 1.00 0.48
N ARG A 614 26.05 0.26 -0.48
CA ARG A 614 26.96 0.80 -1.48
C ARG A 614 26.64 0.23 -2.85
N SER A 615 26.66 1.11 -3.85
CA SER A 615 26.48 0.72 -5.26
C SER A 615 27.81 0.83 -6.01
N PHE A 616 28.08 -0.13 -6.87
CA PHE A 616 29.23 -0.21 -7.75
C PHE A 616 28.74 -0.39 -9.18
N VAL A 617 29.50 0.07 -10.16
CA VAL A 617 29.24 -0.18 -11.57
C VAL A 617 30.43 -0.92 -12.14
N LEU A 618 30.19 -2.12 -12.67
CA LEU A 618 31.19 -2.95 -13.33
C LEU A 618 30.77 -3.13 -14.80
N GLY A 619 31.32 -2.34 -15.69
CA GLY A 619 30.91 -2.29 -17.08
C GLY A 619 29.46 -1.78 -17.20
N LYS A 620 28.54 -2.67 -17.64
CA LYS A 620 27.10 -2.37 -17.74
C LYS A 620 26.29 -2.88 -16.53
N ILE A 621 26.93 -3.56 -15.59
CA ILE A 621 26.28 -4.19 -14.44
C ILE A 621 26.39 -3.25 -13.24
N GLY A 622 25.27 -2.85 -12.69
CA GLY A 622 25.17 -2.23 -11.39
C GLY A 622 25.12 -3.31 -10.30
N ILE A 623 25.94 -3.18 -9.26
CA ILE A 623 25.94 -4.08 -8.10
C ILE A 623 25.68 -3.23 -6.87
N ARG A 624 24.65 -3.56 -6.09
CA ARG A 624 24.39 -2.93 -4.79
C ARG A 624 24.49 -3.97 -3.69
N ILE A 625 25.27 -3.67 -2.68
CA ILE A 625 25.38 -4.46 -1.45
C ILE A 625 24.80 -3.61 -0.32
N SER A 626 23.89 -4.15 0.47
CA SER A 626 23.36 -3.50 1.67
C SER A 626 23.39 -4.44 2.86
N ALA A 627 23.58 -3.86 4.04
CA ALA A 627 23.50 -4.54 5.32
C ALA A 627 22.58 -3.74 6.26
N GLU A 628 21.65 -4.42 6.89
CA GLU A 628 20.66 -3.83 7.77
C GLU A 628 20.72 -4.48 9.16
N ALA A 629 20.54 -3.65 10.19
CA ALA A 629 20.28 -4.08 11.55
C ALA A 629 18.90 -3.53 11.98
N LEU A 630 17.99 -4.43 12.28
CA LEU A 630 16.60 -4.15 12.62
C LEU A 630 16.39 -4.31 14.12
N ASN A 631 15.48 -3.52 14.71
CA ASN A 631 15.23 -3.47 16.15
C ASN A 631 16.55 -3.35 16.95
N LEU A 632 17.31 -2.26 16.68
CA LEU A 632 18.65 -2.04 17.24
C LEU A 632 18.72 -2.11 18.76
N SER A 633 17.68 -1.64 19.45
CA SER A 633 17.59 -1.65 20.91
C SER A 633 17.24 -3.02 21.50
N ASP A 634 17.04 -4.04 20.65
CA ASP A 634 16.60 -5.37 21.07
C ASP A 634 15.34 -5.33 21.94
N LYS A 635 14.42 -4.43 21.57
CA LYS A 635 13.20 -4.21 22.34
C LYS A 635 12.23 -5.37 22.14
N ASN A 636 11.84 -6.00 23.26
CA ASN A 636 10.71 -6.93 23.25
C ASN A 636 9.41 -6.14 23.21
N TYR A 637 8.62 -6.28 22.15
CA TYR A 637 7.34 -5.60 21.96
C TYR A 637 6.35 -6.46 21.18
N GLU A 638 5.08 -6.08 21.24
CA GLU A 638 3.99 -6.73 20.54
C GLU A 638 3.21 -5.68 19.75
N VAL A 639 2.88 -5.97 18.49
CA VAL A 639 1.94 -5.17 17.69
C VAL A 639 0.51 -5.59 18.01
N VAL A 640 0.27 -6.88 18.04
CA VAL A 640 -0.96 -7.52 18.51
C VAL A 640 -0.63 -8.27 19.80
N ARG A 641 -1.49 -8.13 20.83
CA ARG A 641 -1.25 -8.75 22.14
C ARG A 641 -1.05 -10.26 22.03
N PHE A 642 -0.06 -10.78 22.75
CA PHE A 642 0.36 -12.17 22.75
C PHE A 642 1.02 -12.65 21.45
N TYR A 643 1.39 -11.72 20.57
CA TYR A 643 2.20 -12.00 19.38
C TYR A 643 3.52 -11.23 19.51
N PRO A 644 4.52 -11.81 20.18
CA PRO A 644 5.82 -11.16 20.35
C PRO A 644 6.48 -10.94 18.99
N MET A 645 7.10 -9.79 18.81
CA MET A 645 7.87 -9.44 17.62
C MET A 645 9.32 -9.90 17.78
N PRO A 646 10.04 -10.13 16.65
CA PRO A 646 11.44 -10.47 16.70
C PRO A 646 12.29 -9.40 17.39
N GLY A 647 13.24 -9.82 18.22
CA GLY A 647 14.29 -8.99 18.76
C GLY A 647 15.24 -8.46 17.67
N ARG A 648 16.44 -8.01 18.05
CA ARG A 648 17.45 -7.53 17.10
C ARG A 648 17.76 -8.61 16.07
N ASN A 649 17.74 -8.21 14.81
CA ASN A 649 18.02 -9.12 13.71
C ASN A 649 18.73 -8.40 12.56
N TYR A 650 19.33 -9.16 11.66
CA TYR A 650 20.23 -8.64 10.64
C TYR A 650 19.85 -9.18 9.27
N ARG A 651 20.13 -8.40 8.24
CA ARG A 651 19.91 -8.76 6.84
C ARG A 651 21.04 -8.24 5.98
N ILE A 652 21.47 -9.03 5.01
CA ILE A 652 22.41 -8.64 3.96
C ILE A 652 21.73 -8.92 2.62
N THR A 653 21.77 -7.94 1.73
CA THR A 653 21.19 -8.06 0.38
C THR A 653 22.24 -7.70 -0.66
N ILE A 654 22.35 -8.54 -1.68
CA ILE A 654 23.15 -8.28 -2.88
C ILE A 654 22.19 -8.20 -4.06
N LYS A 655 22.30 -7.12 -4.84
CA LYS A 655 21.44 -6.86 -5.98
C LYS A 655 22.28 -6.53 -7.21
N PHE A 656 21.93 -7.15 -8.33
CA PHE A 656 22.49 -6.91 -9.65
C PHE A 656 21.45 -6.26 -10.54
N THR A 657 21.85 -5.24 -11.29
CA THR A 657 21.00 -4.52 -12.24
C THR A 657 21.71 -4.35 -13.57
N TYR A 658 20.97 -4.53 -14.69
CA TYR A 658 21.50 -4.37 -16.04
C TYR A 658 20.48 -3.68 -16.93
#